data_0b56f50139b09c35f6d662eb681738fb
#
_entry.id   0b56f50139b09c35f6d662eb681738fb
#
_cell.length_a   1.000
_cell.length_b   1.000
_cell.length_c   1.000
_cell.angle_alpha   90.00
_cell.angle_beta   90.00
_cell.angle_gamma   90.00
#
_symmetry.space_group_name_H-M   'P 1'
#
loop_
_entity.id
_entity.type
_entity.pdbx_description
1 polymer ?
#
loop_
_entity_poly.entity_id
_entity_poly.type
_entity_poly.pdbx_seq_one_letter_code
_entity_poly.pdbx_strand_id
1 'polypeptide(L)'
;MEWIENATDQKASNSEILSFYDYHDLFMSNPERHCRPTFKYLHDMLSSYGENELGDHELFVQDDSDAPAVYGQGKIEKRILQNLRNFEEEGFNNKFILLVGPNGSSKSSLVKKLMKGAEQYSETDEGALYSFSWVFPINNVTKGTLGLNQAQESRDLNSFAHLDDKDIAAIITSELKDHPLLLIPLEHRKKVISDALANSPAQLESIEKSYLFRGDLSKRNKMIYDALLKNYKGKHAEVLKHIRVERFTISKRYSTGAVTIEPQLHIDAKLQQITMDKRLASLPPSLQSLNLFSMQGEAVLANRGILEFSDLLKRPLDTFKYLLMTMETGNLNIGGILTELDIFFVGTSNEVHLAAFKQHPDFNSFKGRFNFIKVPYLLDYQQEEKIYQKQINGLHDRAKFEPGALETLCKFSVMTRMRSCMGKHYDNSKLTAIVTGLTPLEKCYLYSSDSHMPQRLDVEKKQILKHGIAKIKDEFVNDNLYEGKFGISPRDIKNIIYKLSDLHENVTFIDTIKYLGKLIQKKNEFDFLNMSSHGDYHNPARFLELIKNDALDEFDHDLRESLGLVDDRSYEEYVKRYISNINARIKGEKIKNIVTGKYEESDDFFIKEFENNIALKEDPEKFRSYLISKLGAWYLDNPGKEITYKEVFPDVVNRLQESFRNEQKKAIQSIAKNIVFYEAELVGESEGRHVSLNKEDREEIETTINNIENKHGYSKSGALELIKYLIKERY
;
A
#
# COMPACT_ATOMS: atom_id res chain seq x y z
N MET A 1 -20.02 34.18 12.45
CA MET A 1 -18.76 34.54 11.73
C MET A 1 -17.52 34.26 12.59
N GLU A 2 -17.65 33.49 13.66
CA GLU A 2 -16.56 33.03 14.52
C GLU A 2 -15.44 32.22 13.77
N TRP A 3 -15.80 31.56 12.66
CA TRP A 3 -14.82 30.80 11.88
C TRP A 3 -13.80 31.70 11.17
N ILE A 4 -14.10 32.98 10.91
CA ILE A 4 -13.18 33.94 10.27
C ILE A 4 -12.06 34.31 11.24
N GLU A 5 -12.40 34.53 12.52
CA GLU A 5 -11.42 34.87 13.56
C GLU A 5 -10.53 33.65 13.91
N ASN A 6 -11.13 32.46 13.98
CA ASN A 6 -10.37 31.20 14.23
C ASN A 6 -9.54 30.72 13.03
N ALA A 7 -9.89 31.09 11.79
CA ALA A 7 -9.15 30.73 10.60
C ALA A 7 -7.88 31.59 10.37
N THR A 8 -7.78 32.75 11.00
CA THR A 8 -6.65 33.67 10.84
C THR A 8 -5.38 33.17 11.56
N ASP A 9 -5.54 32.44 12.67
CA ASP A 9 -4.40 32.02 13.49
C ASP A 9 -3.64 30.78 12.93
N GLN A 10 -4.30 29.90 12.17
CA GLN A 10 -3.67 28.68 11.65
C GLN A 10 -2.86 28.88 10.35
N LYS A 11 -3.17 29.90 9.54
CA LYS A 11 -2.47 30.18 8.27
C LYS A 11 -1.36 31.21 8.38
N ALA A 12 -1.31 32.02 9.40
CA ALA A 12 -0.30 33.04 9.58
C ALA A 12 1.10 32.46 9.85
N SER A 13 1.19 31.25 10.40
CA SER A 13 2.47 30.60 10.70
C SER A 13 3.20 30.01 9.46
N ASN A 14 2.49 29.79 8.34
CA ASN A 14 3.05 29.12 7.16
C ASN A 14 3.56 30.07 6.06
N SER A 15 3.37 31.38 6.17
CA SER A 15 3.90 32.40 5.24
C SER A 15 5.09 33.16 5.83
N GLU A 16 6.12 32.42 6.23
CA GLU A 16 7.32 33.00 6.77
C GLU A 16 8.11 33.67 5.64
N ILE A 17 8.20 35.00 5.73
CA ILE A 17 9.05 35.83 4.87
C ILE A 17 10.35 36.06 5.59
N LEU A 18 11.46 35.68 4.97
CA LEU A 18 12.80 35.82 5.52
C LEU A 18 13.65 36.71 4.62
N SER A 19 14.57 37.45 5.20
CA SER A 19 15.69 38.01 4.42
C SER A 19 16.66 36.88 4.03
N PHE A 20 17.58 37.16 3.10
CA PHE A 20 18.62 36.17 2.79
C PHE A 20 19.47 35.85 4.02
N TYR A 21 19.75 36.83 4.88
CA TYR A 21 20.54 36.64 6.10
C TYR A 21 19.81 35.77 7.12
N ASP A 22 18.54 36.02 7.36
CA ASP A 22 17.72 35.17 8.26
C ASP A 22 17.66 33.73 7.76
N TYR A 23 17.53 33.54 6.44
CA TYR A 23 17.56 32.21 5.84
C TYR A 23 18.92 31.54 5.97
N HIS A 24 20.04 32.31 5.82
CA HIS A 24 21.37 31.77 6.01
C HIS A 24 21.59 31.28 7.44
N ASP A 25 21.12 32.02 8.45
CA ASP A 25 21.19 31.60 9.85
C ASP A 25 20.32 30.37 10.10
N LEU A 26 19.13 30.29 9.51
CA LEU A 26 18.27 29.10 9.52
C LEU A 26 18.97 27.88 8.89
N PHE A 27 19.62 28.06 7.74
CA PHE A 27 20.43 27.03 7.09
C PHE A 27 21.57 26.55 7.98
N MET A 28 22.34 27.49 8.60
CA MET A 28 23.44 27.14 9.48
C MET A 28 23.03 26.41 10.74
N SER A 29 21.80 26.63 11.23
CA SER A 29 21.24 25.92 12.37
C SER A 29 20.90 24.46 12.06
N ASN A 30 20.51 24.15 10.80
CA ASN A 30 20.15 22.81 10.37
C ASN A 30 20.51 22.55 8.89
N PRO A 31 21.82 22.45 8.57
CA PRO A 31 22.29 22.35 7.20
C PRO A 31 21.86 21.07 6.50
N GLU A 32 21.78 19.94 7.23
CA GLU A 32 21.36 18.67 6.69
C GLU A 32 19.95 18.73 6.06
N ARG A 33 19.06 19.46 6.72
CA ARG A 33 17.68 19.63 6.31
C ARG A 33 17.54 20.53 5.08
N HIS A 34 18.28 21.63 5.05
CA HIS A 34 18.15 22.64 4.00
C HIS A 34 18.96 22.36 2.73
N CYS A 35 19.87 21.37 2.75
CA CYS A 35 20.65 20.96 1.57
C CYS A 35 20.09 19.74 0.85
N ARG A 36 18.90 19.23 1.21
CA ARG A 36 18.34 18.00 0.64
C ARG A 36 17.91 18.20 -0.81
N PRO A 37 18.45 17.43 -1.78
CA PRO A 37 17.84 17.28 -3.09
C PRO A 37 16.53 16.50 -3.00
N THR A 38 15.69 16.58 -4.02
CA THR A 38 14.33 16.03 -4.02
C THR A 38 14.28 14.53 -3.70
N PHE A 39 15.21 13.71 -4.19
CA PHE A 39 15.22 12.27 -3.88
C PHE A 39 15.50 11.99 -2.39
N LYS A 40 16.40 12.76 -1.76
CA LYS A 40 16.66 12.67 -0.31
C LYS A 40 15.47 13.18 0.50
N TYR A 41 14.86 14.28 0.06
CA TYR A 41 13.64 14.82 0.65
C TYR A 41 12.51 13.78 0.67
N LEU A 42 12.26 13.07 -0.45
CA LEU A 42 11.25 12.03 -0.54
C LEU A 42 11.60 10.77 0.27
N HIS A 43 12.90 10.43 0.34
CA HIS A 43 13.36 9.34 1.20
C HIS A 43 13.11 9.65 2.68
N ASP A 44 13.44 10.86 3.14
CA ASP A 44 13.23 11.29 4.52
C ASP A 44 11.73 11.37 4.84
N MET A 45 10.92 11.88 3.91
CA MET A 45 9.46 11.84 3.99
C MET A 45 8.94 10.43 4.22
N LEU A 46 9.30 9.47 3.37
CA LEU A 46 8.86 8.08 3.55
C LEU A 46 9.33 7.50 4.89
N SER A 47 10.57 7.78 5.27
CA SER A 47 11.14 7.31 6.55
C SER A 47 10.39 7.86 7.77
N SER A 48 9.83 9.08 7.69
CA SER A 48 9.08 9.71 8.78
C SER A 48 7.75 9.03 9.08
N TYR A 49 7.12 8.36 8.10
CA TYR A 49 5.87 7.61 8.32
C TYR A 49 6.09 6.23 8.94
N GLY A 50 7.26 5.61 8.73
CA GLY A 50 7.58 4.27 9.24
C GLY A 50 6.90 3.13 8.47
N GLU A 51 7.16 1.91 8.96
CA GLU A 51 6.58 0.67 8.43
C GLU A 51 5.67 0.03 9.48
N ASN A 52 4.56 -0.60 9.04
CA ASN A 52 3.67 -1.37 9.91
C ASN A 52 4.21 -2.80 10.13
N GLU A 53 3.53 -3.59 10.98
CA GLU A 53 3.90 -4.98 11.29
C GLU A 53 3.89 -5.91 10.06
N LEU A 54 3.13 -5.58 9.01
CA LEU A 54 3.04 -6.33 7.77
C LEU A 54 4.14 -5.96 6.76
N GLY A 55 4.94 -4.93 7.05
CA GLY A 55 6.02 -4.44 6.22
C GLY A 55 5.58 -3.53 5.09
N ASP A 56 4.36 -2.99 5.14
CA ASP A 56 3.89 -1.90 4.30
C ASP A 56 4.22 -0.56 4.97
N HIS A 57 4.55 0.47 4.19
CA HIS A 57 4.74 1.82 4.74
C HIS A 57 3.41 2.45 5.15
N GLU A 58 3.36 3.05 6.33
CA GLU A 58 2.17 3.69 6.88
C GLU A 58 1.54 4.73 5.95
N LEU A 59 2.36 5.49 5.20
CA LEU A 59 1.87 6.44 4.21
C LEU A 59 0.91 5.80 3.19
N PHE A 60 1.19 4.58 2.74
CA PHE A 60 0.39 3.95 1.68
C PHE A 60 -0.91 3.36 2.20
N VAL A 61 -0.94 2.88 3.44
CA VAL A 61 -2.14 2.27 4.04
C VAL A 61 -3.11 3.28 4.66
N GLN A 62 -2.67 4.50 4.94
CA GLN A 62 -3.56 5.58 5.38
C GLN A 62 -4.63 5.85 4.33
N ASP A 63 -5.87 6.02 4.74
CA ASP A 63 -6.97 6.36 3.84
C ASP A 63 -7.15 7.87 3.75
N ASP A 64 -7.19 8.39 2.52
CA ASP A 64 -7.40 9.79 2.23
C ASP A 64 -8.40 9.89 1.07
N SER A 65 -9.27 10.92 1.08
CA SER A 65 -10.28 11.14 0.04
C SER A 65 -9.68 11.27 -1.36
N ASP A 66 -8.51 11.89 -1.46
CA ASP A 66 -7.85 12.20 -2.74
C ASP A 66 -6.84 11.12 -3.15
N ALA A 67 -6.35 10.33 -2.19
CA ALA A 67 -5.39 9.27 -2.40
C ALA A 67 -5.81 8.01 -1.63
N PRO A 68 -6.58 7.09 -2.25
CA PRO A 68 -7.07 5.89 -1.58
C PRO A 68 -5.93 5.01 -1.08
N ALA A 69 -6.16 4.31 0.02
CA ALA A 69 -5.21 3.38 0.61
C ALA A 69 -4.76 2.31 -0.40
N VAL A 70 -3.49 1.92 -0.31
CA VAL A 70 -2.88 0.84 -1.08
C VAL A 70 -2.46 -0.25 -0.11
N TYR A 71 -2.93 -1.46 -0.32
CA TYR A 71 -2.67 -2.61 0.54
C TYR A 71 -1.83 -3.65 -0.18
N GLY A 72 -0.97 -4.38 0.55
CA GLY A 72 -0.25 -5.55 0.08
C GLY A 72 0.79 -5.29 -1.02
N GLN A 73 1.26 -4.06 -1.19
CA GLN A 73 2.29 -3.68 -2.16
C GLN A 73 3.65 -3.35 -1.51
N GLY A 74 3.89 -3.77 -0.28
CA GLY A 74 5.10 -3.45 0.48
C GLY A 74 6.42 -3.79 -0.24
N LYS A 75 6.46 -4.87 -1.06
CA LYS A 75 7.63 -5.18 -1.91
C LYS A 75 7.93 -4.08 -2.94
N ILE A 76 6.88 -3.46 -3.50
CA ILE A 76 7.00 -2.38 -4.49
C ILE A 76 7.45 -1.10 -3.80
N GLU A 77 6.86 -0.79 -2.66
CA GLU A 77 7.18 0.36 -1.82
C GLU A 77 8.66 0.34 -1.42
N LYS A 78 9.16 -0.81 -0.94
CA LYS A 78 10.59 -1.02 -0.62
C LYS A 78 11.50 -0.85 -1.84
N ARG A 79 11.06 -1.25 -3.04
CA ARG A 79 11.83 -1.01 -4.27
C ARG A 79 11.88 0.48 -4.62
N ILE A 80 10.79 1.24 -4.44
CA ILE A 80 10.79 2.68 -4.65
C ILE A 80 11.77 3.34 -3.67
N LEU A 81 11.70 3.00 -2.39
CA LEU A 81 12.60 3.51 -1.35
C LEU A 81 14.08 3.21 -1.67
N GLN A 82 14.38 1.97 -2.10
CA GLN A 82 15.73 1.58 -2.50
C GLN A 82 16.25 2.39 -3.69
N ASN A 83 15.38 2.71 -4.66
CA ASN A 83 15.77 3.58 -5.77
C ASN A 83 16.09 5.01 -5.32
N LEU A 84 15.33 5.57 -4.39
CA LEU A 84 15.63 6.88 -3.81
C LEU A 84 17.00 6.90 -3.15
N ARG A 85 17.38 5.85 -2.42
CA ARG A 85 18.74 5.70 -1.86
C ARG A 85 19.82 5.61 -2.93
N ASN A 86 19.59 4.85 -4.01
CA ASN A 86 20.56 4.76 -5.10
C ASN A 86 20.78 6.12 -5.79
N PHE A 87 19.74 6.96 -5.91
CA PHE A 87 19.87 8.33 -6.44
C PHE A 87 20.67 9.24 -5.50
N GLU A 88 20.63 8.98 -4.20
CA GLU A 88 21.46 9.67 -3.21
C GLU A 88 22.96 9.43 -3.46
N GLU A 89 23.35 8.20 -3.81
CA GLU A 89 24.72 7.83 -4.14
C GLU A 89 25.23 8.50 -5.43
N GLU A 90 24.36 8.70 -6.43
CA GLU A 90 24.69 9.33 -7.71
C GLU A 90 24.58 10.86 -7.71
N GLY A 91 23.81 11.42 -6.77
CA GLY A 91 23.58 12.86 -6.61
C GLY A 91 22.53 13.46 -7.54
N PHE A 92 21.91 12.67 -8.41
CA PHE A 92 20.78 13.05 -9.27
C PHE A 92 19.93 11.83 -9.64
N ASN A 93 18.75 12.08 -10.18
CA ASN A 93 17.85 11.03 -10.63
C ASN A 93 18.36 10.42 -11.96
N ASN A 94 19.24 9.43 -11.88
CA ASN A 94 19.90 8.82 -13.03
C ASN A 94 19.07 7.75 -13.75
N LYS A 95 17.90 7.41 -13.22
CA LYS A 95 16.96 6.46 -13.84
C LYS A 95 15.54 6.91 -13.67
N PHE A 96 14.76 6.74 -14.74
CA PHE A 96 13.33 6.94 -14.72
C PHE A 96 12.63 5.71 -14.13
N ILE A 97 11.87 5.87 -13.04
CA ILE A 97 11.08 4.80 -12.47
C ILE A 97 9.80 4.62 -13.25
N LEU A 98 9.63 3.47 -13.91
CA LEU A 98 8.41 3.14 -14.63
C LEU A 98 7.68 1.97 -13.96
N LEU A 99 6.53 2.29 -13.33
CA LEU A 99 5.64 1.30 -12.75
C LEU A 99 4.84 0.61 -13.86
N VAL A 100 5.04 -0.69 -14.04
CA VAL A 100 4.41 -1.46 -15.11
C VAL A 100 3.53 -2.56 -14.52
N GLY A 101 2.33 -2.71 -15.04
CA GLY A 101 1.42 -3.77 -14.60
C GLY A 101 0.05 -3.64 -15.23
N PRO A 102 -0.85 -4.59 -14.98
CA PRO A 102 -2.19 -4.60 -15.54
C PRO A 102 -3.02 -3.40 -15.05
N ASN A 103 -4.13 -3.13 -15.71
CA ASN A 103 -5.03 -2.04 -15.34
C ASN A 103 -5.71 -2.35 -13.99
N GLY A 104 -5.64 -1.40 -13.05
CA GLY A 104 -6.20 -1.58 -11.70
C GLY A 104 -5.23 -2.22 -10.69
N SER A 105 -3.94 -2.38 -11.01
CA SER A 105 -2.91 -2.90 -10.08
C SER A 105 -2.31 -1.83 -9.15
N SER A 106 -3.05 -0.79 -8.83
CA SER A 106 -2.67 0.28 -7.88
C SER A 106 -1.49 1.19 -8.29
N LYS A 107 -0.98 1.12 -9.54
CA LYS A 107 0.14 1.96 -10.02
C LYS A 107 -0.07 3.45 -9.76
N SER A 108 -1.17 4.00 -10.27
CA SER A 108 -1.49 5.43 -10.10
C SER A 108 -1.83 5.78 -8.65
N SER A 109 -2.35 4.83 -7.87
CA SER A 109 -2.61 5.04 -6.44
C SER A 109 -1.31 5.16 -5.64
N LEU A 110 -0.28 4.34 -5.96
CA LEU A 110 1.05 4.44 -5.36
C LEU A 110 1.67 5.82 -5.61
N VAL A 111 1.63 6.32 -6.86
CA VAL A 111 2.18 7.65 -7.19
C VAL A 111 1.37 8.76 -6.50
N LYS A 112 0.05 8.65 -6.48
CA LYS A 112 -0.81 9.61 -5.76
C LYS A 112 -0.49 9.68 -4.28
N LYS A 113 -0.20 8.52 -3.65
CA LYS A 113 0.21 8.47 -2.24
C LYS A 113 1.56 9.17 -2.02
N LEU A 114 2.54 8.93 -2.89
CA LEU A 114 3.82 9.65 -2.82
C LEU A 114 3.64 11.17 -2.93
N MET A 115 2.81 11.62 -3.88
CA MET A 115 2.52 13.05 -4.04
C MET A 115 1.79 13.61 -2.81
N LYS A 116 0.83 12.89 -2.26
CA LYS A 116 0.10 13.30 -1.06
C LYS A 116 0.99 13.38 0.16
N GLY A 117 1.86 12.37 0.34
CA GLY A 117 2.87 12.40 1.41
C GLY A 117 3.82 13.60 1.29
N ALA A 118 4.29 13.92 0.07
CA ALA A 118 5.14 15.08 -0.17
C ALA A 118 4.38 16.39 0.12
N GLU A 119 3.09 16.49 -0.23
CA GLU A 119 2.22 17.62 0.10
C GLU A 119 2.14 17.81 1.62
N GLN A 120 1.74 16.77 2.36
CA GLN A 120 1.61 16.82 3.82
C GLN A 120 2.95 17.08 4.52
N TYR A 121 4.02 16.43 4.07
CA TYR A 121 5.35 16.62 4.65
C TYR A 121 5.87 18.05 4.46
N SER A 122 5.61 18.69 3.30
CA SER A 122 6.00 20.07 3.03
C SER A 122 5.32 21.11 3.93
N GLU A 123 4.17 20.75 4.53
CA GLU A 123 3.46 21.59 5.50
C GLU A 123 4.10 21.52 6.90
N THR A 124 4.85 20.48 7.19
CA THR A 124 5.57 20.33 8.48
C THR A 124 6.82 21.21 8.51
N ASP A 125 7.30 21.50 9.70
CA ASP A 125 8.56 22.24 9.84
C ASP A 125 9.75 21.43 9.35
N GLU A 126 9.74 20.13 9.51
CA GLU A 126 10.81 19.25 9.03
C GLU A 126 10.85 19.18 7.51
N GLY A 127 9.70 19.23 6.85
CA GLY A 127 9.55 19.25 5.40
C GLY A 127 9.58 20.63 4.76
N ALA A 128 9.91 21.69 5.48
CA ALA A 128 9.90 23.06 4.96
C ALA A 128 10.82 23.24 3.76
N LEU A 129 10.28 23.81 2.67
CA LEU A 129 10.98 24.12 1.42
C LEU A 129 10.99 25.62 1.19
N TYR A 130 12.16 26.16 0.78
CA TYR A 130 12.34 27.58 0.57
C TYR A 130 12.77 27.89 -0.86
N SER A 131 12.22 28.99 -1.38
CA SER A 131 12.60 29.62 -2.65
C SER A 131 12.78 31.09 -2.42
N PHE A 132 13.09 31.86 -3.45
CA PHE A 132 13.23 33.31 -3.30
C PHE A 132 12.57 34.09 -4.42
N SER A 133 12.28 35.35 -4.10
CA SER A 133 11.80 36.38 -5.02
C SER A 133 12.71 37.60 -4.99
N TRP A 134 12.80 38.28 -6.12
CA TRP A 134 13.48 39.57 -6.20
C TRP A 134 12.51 40.68 -5.85
N VAL A 135 12.88 41.55 -4.88
CA VAL A 135 12.08 42.69 -4.45
C VAL A 135 12.79 43.99 -4.88
N PHE A 136 12.07 44.82 -5.61
CA PHE A 136 12.56 46.12 -6.08
C PHE A 136 11.77 47.23 -5.39
N PRO A 137 12.42 48.04 -4.51
CA PRO A 137 11.76 49.14 -3.83
C PRO A 137 11.51 50.32 -4.78
N ILE A 138 10.53 51.17 -4.44
CA ILE A 138 10.28 52.42 -5.14
C ILE A 138 11.48 53.37 -4.93
N ASN A 139 11.84 54.13 -5.96
CA ASN A 139 13.02 54.99 -5.94
C ASN A 139 13.12 56.01 -4.79
N ASN A 140 11.97 56.32 -4.16
CA ASN A 140 11.89 57.23 -3.02
C ASN A 140 12.37 56.62 -1.70
N VAL A 141 12.38 55.30 -1.61
CA VAL A 141 12.83 54.55 -0.42
C VAL A 141 14.37 54.45 -0.38
N THR A 142 15.02 54.45 -1.56
CA THR A 142 16.48 54.34 -1.71
C THR A 142 17.21 55.69 -1.72
N LYS A 143 16.50 56.77 -2.06
CA LYS A 143 17.04 58.12 -1.98
C LYS A 143 16.46 58.76 -0.72
N GLY A 144 17.24 58.80 0.34
CA GLY A 144 16.93 59.62 1.50
C GLY A 144 16.53 61.00 1.03
N THR A 145 15.40 61.48 1.49
CA THR A 145 14.75 62.72 1.09
C THR A 145 15.73 63.90 1.26
N LEU A 146 16.31 64.35 0.17
CA LEU A 146 16.94 65.66 0.10
C LEU A 146 15.80 66.70 0.02
N GLY A 147 15.30 67.18 1.16
CA GLY A 147 14.31 68.21 1.25
C GLY A 147 13.84 68.42 2.68
N LEU A 148 14.47 69.40 3.37
CA LEU A 148 13.96 70.16 4.50
C LEU A 148 12.64 69.68 5.14
N ASN A 149 12.75 68.77 6.08
CA ASN A 149 12.10 68.80 7.39
C ASN A 149 12.27 67.42 8.09
N GLN A 150 12.85 67.51 9.28
CA GLN A 150 12.89 66.53 10.35
C GLN A 150 13.57 65.19 10.08
N ALA A 151 14.64 64.97 10.84
CA ALA A 151 15.35 63.77 11.06
C ALA A 151 14.41 62.57 11.35
N GLN A 152 13.97 61.86 10.31
CA GLN A 152 13.76 60.44 10.37
C GLN A 152 15.03 59.78 9.95
N GLU A 153 15.64 59.08 10.89
CA GLU A 153 16.81 58.25 10.73
C GLU A 153 16.74 57.54 9.39
N SER A 154 17.79 57.71 8.58
CA SER A 154 18.05 56.83 7.42
C SER A 154 18.14 55.44 8.00
N ARG A 155 17.03 54.68 7.98
CA ARG A 155 17.05 53.24 8.25
C ARG A 155 18.00 52.68 7.21
N ASP A 156 19.21 52.33 7.63
CA ASP A 156 20.08 51.45 6.88
C ASP A 156 19.36 50.12 6.78
N LEU A 157 18.51 49.99 5.76
CA LEU A 157 17.72 48.79 5.52
C LEU A 157 18.69 47.70 5.10
N ASN A 158 19.00 46.80 6.00
CA ASN A 158 19.86 45.63 5.72
C ASN A 158 19.20 44.69 4.71
N SER A 159 17.88 44.80 4.49
CA SER A 159 17.12 43.98 3.54
C SER A 159 15.85 44.68 3.10
N PHE A 160 15.41 44.43 1.86
CA PHE A 160 14.08 44.82 1.31
C PHE A 160 13.01 43.74 1.47
N ALA A 161 13.34 42.62 2.10
CA ALA A 161 12.44 41.48 2.21
C ALA A 161 11.10 41.82 2.90
N HIS A 162 11.14 42.67 3.92
CA HIS A 162 10.00 43.02 4.77
C HIS A 162 9.36 44.36 4.45
N LEU A 163 9.62 44.90 3.25
CA LEU A 163 8.94 46.12 2.83
C LEU A 163 7.43 45.92 2.66
N ASP A 164 6.68 46.96 3.04
CA ASP A 164 5.23 47.00 2.77
C ASP A 164 4.95 47.06 1.25
N ASP A 165 3.86 46.49 0.78
CA ASP A 165 3.51 46.42 -0.65
C ASP A 165 3.45 47.80 -1.30
N LYS A 166 3.09 48.88 -0.54
CA LYS A 166 3.11 50.26 -1.00
C LYS A 166 4.50 50.80 -1.32
N ASP A 167 5.56 50.23 -0.76
CA ASP A 167 6.94 50.66 -0.92
C ASP A 167 7.68 49.80 -1.96
N ILE A 168 7.02 48.79 -2.53
CA ILE A 168 7.54 47.87 -3.52
C ILE A 168 7.11 48.31 -4.93
N ALA A 169 8.09 48.48 -5.82
CA ALA A 169 7.85 48.77 -7.23
C ALA A 169 7.56 47.48 -8.04
N ALA A 170 8.29 46.41 -7.76
CA ALA A 170 8.08 45.12 -8.44
C ALA A 170 8.60 43.96 -7.59
N ILE A 171 7.95 42.80 -7.75
CA ILE A 171 8.42 41.51 -7.23
C ILE A 171 8.53 40.55 -8.42
N ILE A 172 9.69 39.88 -8.55
CA ILE A 172 9.94 38.86 -9.56
C ILE A 172 10.21 37.55 -8.83
N THR A 173 9.26 36.62 -8.90
CA THR A 173 9.38 35.29 -8.28
C THR A 173 10.29 34.37 -9.11
N SER A 174 11.04 33.47 -8.46
CA SER A 174 11.80 32.42 -9.13
C SER A 174 10.86 31.37 -9.70
N GLU A 175 10.79 31.23 -11.04
CA GLU A 175 9.90 30.25 -11.72
C GLU A 175 10.27 28.82 -11.40
N LEU A 176 11.57 28.54 -11.40
CA LEU A 176 12.14 27.23 -11.10
C LEU A 176 12.29 26.99 -9.60
N LYS A 177 11.80 27.92 -8.75
CA LYS A 177 11.97 27.84 -7.31
C LYS A 177 13.43 27.58 -6.93
N ASP A 178 14.35 28.34 -7.54
CA ASP A 178 15.79 28.21 -7.27
C ASP A 178 16.04 28.24 -5.77
N HIS A 179 16.96 27.38 -5.34
CA HIS A 179 17.32 27.29 -3.95
C HIS A 179 18.09 28.56 -3.50
N PRO A 180 17.78 29.17 -2.33
CA PRO A 180 18.42 30.40 -1.91
C PRO A 180 19.95 30.32 -1.82
N LEU A 181 20.51 29.15 -1.51
CA LEU A 181 21.97 28.95 -1.49
C LEU A 181 22.66 29.18 -2.83
N LEU A 182 21.94 29.07 -3.97
CA LEU A 182 22.49 29.36 -5.30
C LEU A 182 22.84 30.84 -5.49
N LEU A 183 22.35 31.75 -4.65
CA LEU A 183 22.72 33.16 -4.62
C LEU A 183 24.15 33.39 -4.12
N ILE A 184 24.70 32.41 -3.40
CA ILE A 184 26.11 32.46 -2.95
C ILE A 184 27.02 32.09 -4.14
N PRO A 185 28.03 32.88 -4.48
CA PRO A 185 28.97 32.53 -5.55
C PRO A 185 29.59 31.14 -5.35
N LEU A 186 29.75 30.38 -6.43
CA LEU A 186 30.05 28.96 -6.44
C LEU A 186 31.16 28.54 -5.45
N GLU A 187 32.32 29.19 -5.50
CA GLU A 187 33.44 28.80 -4.64
C GLU A 187 33.18 29.07 -3.15
N HIS A 188 32.46 30.15 -2.83
CA HIS A 188 32.08 30.47 -1.46
C HIS A 188 30.97 29.50 -0.98
N ARG A 189 30.00 29.16 -1.85
CA ARG A 189 28.95 28.23 -1.55
C ARG A 189 29.47 26.82 -1.22
N LYS A 190 30.42 26.32 -2.01
CA LYS A 190 31.11 25.07 -1.72
C LYS A 190 31.69 25.05 -0.32
N LYS A 191 32.42 26.12 0.03
CA LYS A 191 33.04 26.25 1.35
C LYS A 191 31.98 26.31 2.45
N VAL A 192 30.94 27.13 2.29
CA VAL A 192 29.86 27.28 3.30
C VAL A 192 29.14 25.93 3.54
N ILE A 193 28.84 25.21 2.47
CA ILE A 193 28.17 23.87 2.59
C ILE A 193 29.13 22.87 3.23
N SER A 194 30.42 22.83 2.83
CA SER A 194 31.39 21.90 3.40
C SER A 194 31.64 22.17 4.89
N ASP A 195 31.76 23.44 5.27
CA ASP A 195 31.96 23.83 6.67
C ASP A 195 30.70 23.49 7.53
N ALA A 196 29.51 23.75 6.98
CA ALA A 196 28.23 23.46 7.66
C ALA A 196 27.98 21.97 7.85
N LEU A 197 28.39 21.11 6.90
CA LEU A 197 28.22 19.67 6.93
C LEU A 197 29.46 18.89 7.39
N ALA A 198 30.43 19.54 7.98
CA ALA A 198 31.68 18.92 8.43
C ALA A 198 31.45 17.73 9.39
N ASN A 199 30.36 17.75 10.16
CA ASN A 199 29.97 16.70 11.08
C ASN A 199 29.19 15.54 10.43
N SER A 200 28.80 15.67 9.14
CA SER A 200 27.96 14.70 8.40
C SER A 200 28.61 14.33 7.06
N PRO A 201 29.75 13.62 7.05
CA PRO A 201 30.55 13.38 5.85
C PRO A 201 29.80 12.59 4.76
N ALA A 202 28.93 11.64 5.13
CA ALA A 202 28.14 10.88 4.15
C ALA A 202 27.14 11.77 3.39
N GLN A 203 26.54 12.73 4.08
CA GLN A 203 25.63 13.67 3.44
C GLN A 203 26.40 14.71 2.60
N LEU A 204 27.55 15.14 3.05
CA LEU A 204 28.43 16.04 2.27
C LEU A 204 28.81 15.38 0.94
N GLU A 205 29.22 14.10 0.95
CA GLU A 205 29.56 13.36 -0.28
C GLU A 205 28.37 13.30 -1.27
N SER A 206 27.15 13.07 -0.77
CA SER A 206 25.94 13.09 -1.59
C SER A 206 25.69 14.49 -2.20
N ILE A 207 25.81 15.55 -1.39
CA ILE A 207 25.53 16.92 -1.83
C ILE A 207 26.60 17.44 -2.79
N GLU A 208 27.86 17.03 -2.67
CA GLU A 208 28.94 17.39 -3.60
C GLU A 208 28.64 16.98 -5.06
N LYS A 209 27.83 15.95 -5.24
CA LYS A 209 27.36 15.48 -6.55
C LYS A 209 26.11 16.21 -7.04
N SER A 210 25.36 16.85 -6.14
CA SER A 210 24.08 17.51 -6.43
C SER A 210 24.23 18.87 -7.12
N TYR A 211 23.12 19.36 -7.68
CA TYR A 211 23.02 20.69 -8.30
C TYR A 211 23.30 21.83 -7.30
N LEU A 212 23.05 21.66 -6.02
CA LEU A 212 23.33 22.68 -5.00
C LEU A 212 24.81 22.98 -4.87
N PHE A 213 25.66 21.98 -5.09
CA PHE A 213 27.11 22.13 -4.96
C PHE A 213 27.78 22.53 -6.29
N ARG A 214 27.24 22.09 -7.44
CA ARG A 214 27.86 22.26 -8.76
C ARG A 214 27.13 23.24 -9.67
N GLY A 215 25.82 23.38 -9.48
CA GLY A 215 24.96 24.17 -10.35
C GLY A 215 25.05 25.69 -10.15
N ASP A 216 24.25 26.41 -10.90
CA ASP A 216 24.14 27.88 -10.83
C ASP A 216 22.64 28.27 -10.82
N LEU A 217 22.39 29.56 -10.62
CA LEU A 217 21.07 30.16 -10.75
C LEU A 217 20.47 29.85 -12.13
N SER A 218 19.16 29.70 -12.18
CA SER A 218 18.43 29.65 -13.45
C SER A 218 18.74 30.88 -14.30
N LYS A 219 18.66 30.73 -15.61
CA LYS A 219 19.12 31.77 -16.55
C LYS A 219 18.54 33.15 -16.25
N ARG A 220 17.23 33.23 -15.94
CA ARG A 220 16.59 34.51 -15.59
C ARG A 220 17.13 35.08 -14.29
N ASN A 221 17.24 34.29 -13.25
CA ASN A 221 17.77 34.73 -11.96
C ASN A 221 19.22 35.11 -12.06
N LYS A 222 20.02 34.39 -12.86
CA LYS A 222 21.41 34.74 -13.15
C LYS A 222 21.55 36.09 -13.86
N MET A 223 20.71 36.36 -14.88
CA MET A 223 20.71 37.62 -15.58
C MET A 223 20.38 38.80 -14.65
N ILE A 224 19.38 38.64 -13.77
CA ILE A 224 19.03 39.67 -12.77
C ILE A 224 20.18 39.89 -11.80
N TYR A 225 20.75 38.80 -11.27
CA TYR A 225 21.86 38.83 -10.34
C TYR A 225 23.06 39.58 -10.92
N ASP A 226 23.50 39.23 -12.14
CA ASP A 226 24.65 39.83 -12.81
C ASP A 226 24.43 41.33 -13.14
N ALA A 227 23.20 41.71 -13.53
CA ALA A 227 22.85 43.09 -13.80
C ALA A 227 22.88 43.95 -12.52
N LEU A 228 22.33 43.43 -11.41
CA LEU A 228 22.39 44.10 -10.10
C LEU A 228 23.84 44.20 -9.61
N LEU A 229 24.63 43.14 -9.75
CA LEU A 229 26.01 43.12 -9.33
C LEU A 229 26.85 44.18 -10.06
N LYS A 230 26.63 44.36 -11.38
CA LYS A 230 27.26 45.46 -12.15
C LYS A 230 26.83 46.82 -11.63
N ASN A 231 25.54 47.01 -11.33
CA ASN A 231 25.06 48.29 -10.80
C ASN A 231 25.67 48.63 -9.44
N TYR A 232 25.85 47.63 -8.59
CA TYR A 232 26.45 47.77 -7.26
C TYR A 232 27.98 47.62 -7.27
N LYS A 233 28.62 47.72 -8.46
CA LYS A 233 30.09 47.70 -8.61
C LYS A 233 30.74 46.49 -7.92
N GLY A 234 30.13 45.31 -8.03
CA GLY A 234 30.64 44.06 -7.49
C GLY A 234 30.31 43.80 -6.00
N LYS A 235 29.48 44.61 -5.36
CA LYS A 235 29.10 44.43 -3.96
C LYS A 235 27.96 43.41 -3.85
N HIS A 236 28.26 42.15 -3.53
CA HIS A 236 27.29 41.08 -3.38
C HIS A 236 26.27 41.37 -2.26
N ALA A 237 26.68 41.95 -1.13
CA ALA A 237 25.79 42.29 -0.03
C ALA A 237 24.62 43.19 -0.45
N GLU A 238 24.87 44.14 -1.37
CA GLU A 238 23.80 45.02 -1.89
C GLU A 238 22.82 44.27 -2.80
N VAL A 239 23.30 43.29 -3.54
CA VAL A 239 22.43 42.40 -4.35
C VAL A 239 21.53 41.54 -3.46
N LEU A 240 22.07 41.00 -2.36
CA LEU A 240 21.32 40.13 -1.43
C LEU A 240 20.25 40.91 -0.65
N LYS A 241 20.32 42.24 -0.53
CA LYS A 241 19.25 43.06 0.05
C LYS A 241 17.91 42.94 -0.73
N HIS A 242 17.99 42.64 -2.05
CA HIS A 242 16.82 42.47 -2.92
C HIS A 242 16.16 41.12 -2.80
N ILE A 243 16.65 40.19 -1.96
CA ILE A 243 16.16 38.86 -1.84
C ILE A 243 15.13 38.78 -0.72
N ARG A 244 13.95 38.25 -1.08
CA ARG A 244 12.92 37.80 -0.18
C ARG A 244 12.86 36.27 -0.30
N VAL A 245 13.20 35.57 0.78
CA VAL A 245 13.07 34.12 0.85
C VAL A 245 11.69 33.78 1.38
N GLU A 246 10.99 32.88 0.71
CA GLU A 246 9.63 32.48 1.01
C GLU A 246 9.55 30.97 1.10
N ARG A 247 8.82 30.49 2.11
CA ARG A 247 8.46 29.07 2.22
C ARG A 247 7.41 28.75 1.15
N PHE A 248 7.55 27.64 0.45
CA PHE A 248 6.53 27.11 -0.43
C PHE A 248 6.17 25.69 -0.05
N THR A 249 4.92 25.29 -0.30
CA THR A 249 4.43 23.94 -0.08
C THR A 249 4.22 23.22 -1.40
N ILE A 250 4.42 21.93 -1.38
CA ILE A 250 4.07 21.06 -2.51
C ILE A 250 2.55 20.95 -2.54
N SER A 251 1.95 21.09 -3.72
CA SER A 251 0.51 20.94 -3.90
C SER A 251 0.19 20.38 -5.28
N LYS A 252 -0.50 19.24 -5.28
CA LYS A 252 -1.01 18.65 -6.50
C LYS A 252 -2.14 19.49 -7.10
N ARG A 253 -3.00 20.04 -6.26
CA ARG A 253 -4.13 20.88 -6.70
C ARG A 253 -3.67 22.11 -7.47
N TYR A 254 -2.57 22.73 -7.04
CA TYR A 254 -2.03 23.94 -7.66
C TYR A 254 -0.84 23.65 -8.58
N SER A 255 -0.56 22.36 -8.88
CA SER A 255 0.57 21.93 -9.70
C SER A 255 1.90 22.53 -9.26
N THR A 256 2.15 22.56 -7.95
CA THR A 256 3.37 23.09 -7.36
C THR A 256 4.19 21.95 -6.77
N GLY A 257 5.30 21.57 -7.40
CA GLY A 257 6.14 20.47 -6.92
C GLY A 257 5.50 19.08 -6.97
N ALA A 258 4.24 18.94 -7.37
CA ALA A 258 3.55 17.66 -7.63
C ALA A 258 2.69 17.80 -8.88
N VAL A 259 3.15 17.24 -10.01
CA VAL A 259 2.54 17.43 -11.32
C VAL A 259 2.36 16.08 -12.02
N THR A 260 1.19 15.89 -12.64
CA THR A 260 0.90 14.71 -13.46
C THR A 260 0.73 15.13 -14.91
N ILE A 261 1.48 14.51 -15.82
CA ILE A 261 1.35 14.66 -17.25
C ILE A 261 0.50 13.52 -17.80
N GLU A 262 -0.69 13.85 -18.28
CA GLU A 262 -1.57 12.91 -18.96
C GLU A 262 -1.06 12.61 -20.38
N PRO A 263 -1.46 11.49 -21.04
CA PRO A 263 -0.98 11.09 -22.36
C PRO A 263 -1.53 11.98 -23.49
N GLN A 264 -1.30 13.27 -23.39
CA GLN A 264 -1.66 14.28 -24.39
C GLN A 264 -0.44 14.66 -25.23
N LEU A 265 -0.70 15.24 -26.44
CA LEU A 265 0.36 15.67 -27.37
C LEU A 265 0.88 17.08 -27.03
N HIS A 266 1.14 17.37 -25.75
CA HIS A 266 1.64 18.67 -25.32
C HIS A 266 3.14 18.66 -25.07
N ILE A 267 3.75 19.83 -25.17
CA ILE A 267 5.15 20.06 -24.85
C ILE A 267 5.26 20.22 -23.32
N ASP A 268 6.09 19.39 -22.70
CA ASP A 268 6.24 19.37 -21.23
C ASP A 268 6.95 20.61 -20.68
N ALA A 269 7.64 21.38 -21.53
CA ALA A 269 8.26 22.66 -21.17
C ALA A 269 8.47 23.54 -22.40
N LYS A 270 8.29 24.83 -22.26
CA LYS A 270 8.50 25.83 -23.30
C LYS A 270 9.11 27.13 -22.76
N LEU A 271 9.78 27.85 -23.65
CA LEU A 271 10.22 29.23 -23.41
C LEU A 271 9.16 30.20 -23.92
N GLN A 272 8.85 31.17 -23.11
CA GLN A 272 7.99 32.28 -23.52
C GLN A 272 8.73 33.60 -23.24
N GLN A 273 8.85 34.47 -24.24
CA GLN A 273 9.38 35.80 -24.03
C GLN A 273 8.37 36.65 -23.27
N ILE A 274 8.77 37.27 -22.20
CA ILE A 274 7.95 38.23 -21.46
C ILE A 274 8.07 39.57 -22.20
N THR A 275 7.12 39.82 -23.11
CA THR A 275 7.00 41.05 -23.85
C THR A 275 5.97 41.92 -23.23
N MET A 276 6.00 42.89 -22.52
CA MET A 276 4.97 43.83 -22.04
C MET A 276 4.29 43.49 -20.69
N ASP A 277 5.02 43.00 -19.73
CA ASP A 277 4.51 43.13 -18.37
C ASP A 277 4.73 44.58 -17.90
N LYS A 278 3.65 45.31 -17.55
CA LYS A 278 3.72 46.66 -16.99
C LYS A 278 4.66 46.75 -15.76
N ARG A 279 4.84 45.62 -15.07
CA ARG A 279 5.79 45.48 -13.96
C ARG A 279 7.28 45.64 -14.40
N LEU A 280 7.61 45.31 -15.65
CA LEU A 280 8.96 45.51 -16.19
C LEU A 280 9.29 47.00 -16.35
N ALA A 281 8.30 47.86 -16.58
CA ALA A 281 8.49 49.30 -16.69
C ALA A 281 8.86 49.96 -15.35
N SER A 282 8.56 49.31 -14.23
CA SER A 282 8.94 49.79 -12.88
C SER A 282 10.31 49.29 -12.41
N LEU A 283 10.96 48.42 -13.18
CA LEU A 283 12.31 47.92 -12.88
C LEU A 283 13.39 48.99 -13.11
N PRO A 284 14.56 48.88 -12.45
CA PRO A 284 15.71 49.70 -12.76
C PRO A 284 16.05 49.63 -14.25
N PRO A 285 16.53 50.77 -14.87
CA PRO A 285 16.83 50.84 -16.31
C PRO A 285 17.75 49.73 -16.84
N SER A 286 18.69 49.27 -16.02
CA SER A 286 19.58 48.15 -16.33
C SER A 286 18.85 46.81 -16.49
N LEU A 287 17.69 46.62 -15.86
CA LEU A 287 16.87 45.39 -15.96
C LEU A 287 15.82 45.54 -17.06
N GLN A 288 15.34 46.76 -17.35
CA GLN A 288 14.40 46.99 -18.44
C GLN A 288 14.98 46.64 -19.82
N SER A 289 16.29 46.74 -19.98
CA SER A 289 17.00 46.42 -21.24
C SER A 289 17.25 44.91 -21.42
N LEU A 290 16.96 44.08 -20.40
CA LEU A 290 17.16 42.63 -20.48
C LEU A 290 16.00 41.95 -21.19
N ASN A 291 16.33 41.09 -22.16
CA ASN A 291 15.33 40.16 -22.71
C ASN A 291 15.10 39.04 -21.70
N LEU A 292 14.14 39.25 -20.81
CA LEU A 292 13.77 38.21 -19.84
C LEU A 292 12.80 37.20 -20.48
N PHE A 293 13.18 35.95 -20.36
CA PHE A 293 12.34 34.81 -20.77
C PHE A 293 11.70 34.16 -19.56
N SER A 294 10.47 33.72 -19.71
CA SER A 294 9.79 32.87 -18.75
C SER A 294 9.81 31.44 -19.21
N MET A 295 10.23 30.54 -18.35
CA MET A 295 10.10 29.11 -18.56
C MET A 295 8.73 28.68 -18.03
N GLN A 296 7.98 27.92 -18.84
CA GLN A 296 6.65 27.44 -18.51
C GLN A 296 6.52 25.97 -18.90
N GLY A 297 5.65 25.24 -18.24
CA GLY A 297 5.31 23.86 -18.52
C GLY A 297 5.36 23.01 -17.24
N GLU A 298 4.88 21.80 -17.38
CA GLU A 298 4.71 20.84 -16.29
C GLU A 298 6.04 20.50 -15.60
N ALA A 299 7.13 20.36 -16.36
CA ALA A 299 8.44 20.09 -15.80
C ALA A 299 8.97 21.27 -14.95
N VAL A 300 8.64 22.52 -15.33
CA VAL A 300 9.02 23.72 -14.55
C VAL A 300 8.23 23.76 -13.23
N LEU A 301 6.93 23.48 -13.30
CA LEU A 301 6.05 23.48 -12.13
C LEU A 301 6.43 22.36 -11.14
N ALA A 302 6.89 21.21 -11.65
CA ALA A 302 7.29 20.05 -10.85
C ALA A 302 8.67 20.21 -10.18
N ASN A 303 9.45 21.25 -10.54
CA ASN A 303 10.79 21.39 -10.00
C ASN A 303 10.79 21.44 -8.46
N ARG A 304 11.73 20.75 -7.86
CA ARG A 304 11.87 20.48 -6.42
C ARG A 304 10.72 19.63 -5.87
N GLY A 305 10.29 18.62 -6.66
CA GLY A 305 9.21 17.71 -6.32
C GLY A 305 9.07 16.53 -7.26
N ILE A 306 7.84 16.09 -7.53
CA ILE A 306 7.50 14.87 -8.26
C ILE A 306 6.86 15.21 -9.60
N LEU A 307 7.36 14.63 -10.68
CA LEU A 307 6.74 14.65 -12.01
C LEU A 307 6.29 13.25 -12.40
N GLU A 308 4.99 13.05 -12.47
CA GLU A 308 4.36 11.80 -12.93
C GLU A 308 4.03 11.86 -14.41
N PHE A 309 4.41 10.83 -15.14
CA PHE A 309 3.92 10.55 -16.48
C PHE A 309 2.87 9.44 -16.42
N SER A 310 1.60 9.81 -16.50
CA SER A 310 0.50 8.87 -16.56
C SER A 310 0.53 8.15 -17.91
N ASP A 311 0.52 6.81 -17.91
CA ASP A 311 0.56 5.98 -19.11
C ASP A 311 1.62 6.42 -20.16
N LEU A 312 2.86 6.65 -19.73
CA LEU A 312 3.96 7.20 -20.51
C LEU A 312 4.07 6.57 -21.92
N LEU A 313 4.03 5.24 -21.98
CA LEU A 313 4.26 4.51 -23.24
C LEU A 313 3.06 4.55 -24.23
N LYS A 314 1.98 5.25 -23.88
CA LYS A 314 0.91 5.62 -24.84
C LYS A 314 1.28 6.85 -25.67
N ARG A 315 2.25 7.64 -25.21
CA ARG A 315 2.73 8.83 -25.94
C ARG A 315 3.64 8.40 -27.10
N PRO A 316 3.69 9.18 -28.19
CA PRO A 316 4.71 9.00 -29.22
C PRO A 316 6.10 9.12 -28.61
N LEU A 317 7.02 8.25 -29.04
CA LEU A 317 8.36 8.16 -28.48
C LEU A 317 9.11 9.49 -28.51
N ASP A 318 8.98 10.25 -29.61
CA ASP A 318 9.66 11.53 -29.80
C ASP A 318 9.27 12.58 -28.76
N THR A 319 8.09 12.46 -28.15
CA THR A 319 7.62 13.41 -27.13
C THR A 319 8.36 13.28 -25.80
N PHE A 320 8.98 12.14 -25.53
CA PHE A 320 9.72 11.90 -24.29
C PHE A 320 11.19 11.44 -24.50
N LYS A 321 11.71 11.54 -25.73
CA LYS A 321 13.14 11.26 -26.03
C LYS A 321 14.10 12.13 -25.21
N TYR A 322 13.70 13.34 -24.85
CA TYR A 322 14.51 14.23 -24.02
C TYR A 322 14.86 13.62 -22.65
N LEU A 323 14.02 12.71 -22.12
CA LEU A 323 14.28 12.00 -20.88
C LEU A 323 15.58 11.17 -20.93
N LEU A 324 16.00 10.70 -22.11
CA LEU A 324 17.28 9.99 -22.26
C LEU A 324 18.46 10.86 -21.82
N MET A 325 18.48 12.13 -22.27
CA MET A 325 19.52 13.07 -21.92
C MET A 325 19.37 13.49 -20.44
N THR A 326 18.15 13.77 -20.01
CA THR A 326 17.87 14.20 -18.64
C THR A 326 18.32 13.15 -17.61
N MET A 327 18.09 11.86 -17.87
CA MET A 327 18.54 10.76 -16.99
C MET A 327 20.06 10.55 -17.01
N GLU A 328 20.74 11.01 -18.06
CA GLU A 328 22.18 10.88 -18.17
C GLU A 328 22.93 12.05 -17.55
N THR A 329 22.38 13.26 -17.63
CA THR A 329 23.07 14.50 -17.27
C THR A 329 22.44 15.27 -16.10
N GLY A 330 21.20 14.92 -15.68
CA GLY A 330 20.41 15.70 -14.74
C GLY A 330 19.84 17.01 -15.33
N ASN A 331 20.10 17.28 -16.62
CA ASN A 331 19.74 18.54 -17.27
C ASN A 331 18.62 18.37 -18.29
N LEU A 332 17.73 19.34 -18.36
CA LEU A 332 16.69 19.45 -19.38
C LEU A 332 16.99 20.63 -20.33
N ASN A 333 16.92 20.36 -21.63
CA ASN A 333 17.03 21.42 -22.64
C ASN A 333 15.65 22.01 -22.93
N ILE A 334 15.43 23.25 -22.50
CA ILE A 334 14.20 24.00 -22.73
C ILE A 334 14.47 25.13 -23.73
N GLY A 335 14.03 24.95 -24.98
CA GLY A 335 14.18 25.98 -26.02
C GLY A 335 15.63 26.42 -26.28
N GLY A 336 16.59 25.51 -26.19
CA GLY A 336 18.02 25.76 -26.37
C GLY A 336 18.76 26.21 -25.09
N ILE A 337 18.06 26.29 -23.95
CA ILE A 337 18.66 26.58 -22.64
C ILE A 337 18.79 25.29 -21.86
N LEU A 338 20.03 24.95 -21.52
CA LEU A 338 20.30 23.81 -20.64
C LEU A 338 19.97 24.23 -19.20
N THR A 339 19.04 23.49 -18.56
CA THR A 339 18.51 23.85 -17.24
C THR A 339 18.64 22.65 -16.32
N GLU A 340 19.23 22.84 -15.18
CA GLU A 340 19.29 21.84 -14.12
C GLU A 340 17.94 21.80 -13.39
N LEU A 341 17.39 20.61 -13.23
CA LEU A 341 16.13 20.39 -12.54
C LEU A 341 16.32 19.35 -11.43
N ASP A 342 15.77 19.67 -10.28
CA ASP A 342 15.72 18.78 -9.11
C ASP A 342 14.31 18.14 -9.04
N ILE A 343 14.09 17.10 -9.85
CA ILE A 343 12.80 16.45 -10.01
C ILE A 343 12.93 14.94 -9.82
N PHE A 344 12.01 14.37 -9.06
CA PHE A 344 11.82 12.92 -9.04
C PHE A 344 10.87 12.51 -10.18
N PHE A 345 11.40 11.79 -11.16
CA PHE A 345 10.65 11.32 -12.32
C PHE A 345 10.07 9.94 -12.09
N VAL A 346 8.77 9.82 -12.19
CA VAL A 346 8.05 8.55 -12.10
C VAL A 346 6.99 8.46 -13.19
N GLY A 347 6.77 7.27 -13.71
CA GLY A 347 5.73 7.04 -14.70
C GLY A 347 4.99 5.75 -14.47
N THR A 348 3.83 5.66 -15.11
CA THR A 348 3.04 4.44 -15.15
C THR A 348 2.90 3.95 -16.59
N SER A 349 2.76 2.64 -16.77
CA SER A 349 2.42 2.03 -18.05
C SER A 349 1.73 0.69 -17.84
N ASN A 350 1.00 0.24 -18.84
CA ASN A 350 0.48 -1.12 -18.85
C ASN A 350 1.42 -2.09 -19.62
N GLU A 351 1.21 -3.38 -19.40
CA GLU A 351 2.03 -4.45 -19.99
C GLU A 351 1.99 -4.47 -21.55
N VAL A 352 0.85 -4.13 -22.13
CA VAL A 352 0.66 -4.15 -23.59
C VAL A 352 1.56 -3.11 -24.23
N HIS A 353 1.57 -1.88 -23.70
CA HIS A 353 2.43 -0.81 -24.24
C HIS A 353 3.91 -1.07 -23.99
N LEU A 354 4.27 -1.69 -22.84
CA LEU A 354 5.65 -2.10 -22.62
C LEU A 354 6.09 -3.19 -23.59
N ALA A 355 5.22 -4.15 -23.89
CA ALA A 355 5.53 -5.20 -24.87
C ALA A 355 5.74 -4.62 -26.29
N ALA A 356 4.91 -3.66 -26.70
CA ALA A 356 5.08 -2.94 -27.94
C ALA A 356 6.38 -2.10 -27.96
N PHE A 357 6.67 -1.40 -26.86
CA PHE A 357 7.88 -0.60 -26.72
C PHE A 357 9.16 -1.44 -26.78
N LYS A 358 9.17 -2.65 -26.21
CA LYS A 358 10.30 -3.58 -26.30
C LYS A 358 10.65 -4.01 -27.72
N GLN A 359 9.71 -3.94 -28.65
CA GLN A 359 9.93 -4.24 -30.08
C GLN A 359 10.44 -3.02 -30.86
N HIS A 360 10.42 -1.82 -30.26
CA HIS A 360 10.89 -0.60 -30.94
C HIS A 360 12.42 -0.56 -31.01
N PRO A 361 13.02 -0.13 -32.15
CA PRO A 361 14.48 -0.06 -32.32
C PRO A 361 15.20 0.73 -31.23
N ASP A 362 14.61 1.84 -30.78
CA ASP A 362 15.18 2.70 -29.75
C ASP A 362 15.10 2.12 -28.33
N PHE A 363 14.42 1.00 -28.11
CA PHE A 363 14.25 0.41 -26.78
C PHE A 363 15.57 0.22 -26.02
N ASN A 364 16.64 -0.21 -26.74
CA ASN A 364 17.94 -0.44 -26.12
C ASN A 364 18.54 0.85 -25.51
N SER A 365 18.25 2.01 -26.09
CA SER A 365 18.68 3.31 -25.57
C SER A 365 17.97 3.66 -24.25
N PHE A 366 16.72 3.28 -24.11
CA PHE A 366 15.93 3.51 -22.91
C PHE A 366 16.16 2.47 -21.83
N LYS A 367 16.44 1.21 -22.18
CA LYS A 367 16.58 0.09 -21.24
C LYS A 367 17.56 0.36 -20.11
N GLY A 368 18.68 1.04 -20.40
CA GLY A 368 19.69 1.38 -19.39
C GLY A 368 19.30 2.54 -18.46
N ARG A 369 18.35 3.39 -18.91
CA ARG A 369 17.93 4.62 -18.21
C ARG A 369 16.57 4.51 -17.53
N PHE A 370 15.82 3.40 -17.80
CA PHE A 370 14.54 3.11 -17.17
C PHE A 370 14.69 1.99 -16.14
N ASN A 371 14.13 2.20 -14.96
CA ASN A 371 13.96 1.15 -13.97
C ASN A 371 12.50 0.68 -14.00
N PHE A 372 12.28 -0.52 -14.55
CA PHE A 372 10.95 -1.11 -14.67
C PHE A 372 10.58 -1.84 -13.39
N ILE A 373 9.61 -1.31 -12.65
CA ILE A 373 9.06 -1.95 -11.46
C ILE A 373 7.72 -2.58 -11.83
N LYS A 374 7.66 -3.91 -11.74
CA LYS A 374 6.41 -4.65 -11.97
C LYS A 374 5.47 -4.46 -10.78
N VAL A 375 4.24 -4.05 -11.05
CA VAL A 375 3.16 -3.89 -10.08
C VAL A 375 2.05 -4.88 -10.41
N PRO A 376 2.08 -6.10 -9.85
CA PRO A 376 1.08 -7.13 -10.12
C PRO A 376 -0.25 -6.83 -9.44
N TYR A 377 -1.31 -7.57 -9.81
CA TYR A 377 -2.49 -7.71 -8.96
C TYR A 377 -2.11 -8.38 -7.63
N LEU A 378 -2.86 -8.12 -6.59
CA LEU A 378 -2.66 -8.76 -5.29
C LEU A 378 -2.86 -10.27 -5.40
N LEU A 379 -2.06 -10.99 -4.62
CA LEU A 379 -2.12 -12.45 -4.47
C LEU A 379 -2.51 -12.85 -3.04
N ASP A 380 -2.77 -11.88 -2.20
CA ASP A 380 -3.27 -12.03 -0.84
C ASP A 380 -4.74 -11.60 -0.80
N TYR A 381 -5.64 -12.57 -0.56
CA TYR A 381 -7.07 -12.31 -0.56
C TYR A 381 -7.52 -11.45 0.63
N GLN A 382 -6.84 -11.53 1.77
CA GLN A 382 -7.16 -10.72 2.95
C GLN A 382 -6.81 -9.24 2.73
N GLN A 383 -5.70 -8.96 2.03
CA GLN A 383 -5.37 -7.59 1.63
C GLN A 383 -6.30 -7.08 0.53
N GLU A 384 -6.72 -7.96 -0.38
CA GLU A 384 -7.71 -7.64 -1.41
C GLU A 384 -9.08 -7.28 -0.78
N GLU A 385 -9.49 -7.98 0.25
CA GLU A 385 -10.74 -7.73 0.98
C GLU A 385 -10.80 -6.31 1.55
N LYS A 386 -9.71 -5.81 2.12
CA LYS A 386 -9.60 -4.45 2.65
C LYS A 386 -9.92 -3.38 1.60
N ILE A 387 -9.60 -3.63 0.32
CA ILE A 387 -9.88 -2.70 -0.78
C ILE A 387 -11.39 -2.47 -0.96
N TYR A 388 -12.19 -3.52 -0.72
CA TYR A 388 -13.63 -3.48 -0.98
C TYR A 388 -14.47 -3.19 0.27
N GLN A 389 -13.91 -3.35 1.47
CA GLN A 389 -14.61 -3.16 2.74
C GLN A 389 -15.26 -1.77 2.83
N LYS A 390 -14.54 -0.73 2.41
CA LYS A 390 -15.08 0.64 2.40
C LYS A 390 -16.25 0.80 1.43
N GLN A 391 -16.20 0.15 0.28
CA GLN A 391 -17.28 0.16 -0.70
C GLN A 391 -18.51 -0.52 -0.13
N ILE A 392 -18.34 -1.69 0.48
CA ILE A 392 -19.43 -2.46 1.10
C ILE A 392 -20.06 -1.67 2.24
N ASN A 393 -19.26 -1.05 3.10
CA ASN A 393 -19.75 -0.20 4.18
C ASN A 393 -20.61 0.97 3.64
N GLY A 394 -20.24 1.53 2.48
CA GLY A 394 -21.04 2.55 1.80
C GLY A 394 -22.33 2.06 1.13
N LEU A 395 -22.47 0.73 0.96
CA LEU A 395 -23.67 0.10 0.39
C LEU A 395 -24.63 -0.47 1.44
N HIS A 396 -24.36 -0.28 2.74
CA HIS A 396 -25.09 -0.87 3.85
C HIS A 396 -26.61 -0.58 3.83
N ASP A 397 -27.01 0.57 3.29
CA ASP A 397 -28.43 0.94 3.12
C ASP A 397 -29.12 0.19 1.96
N ARG A 398 -28.36 -0.45 1.07
CA ARG A 398 -28.90 -1.18 -0.09
C ARG A 398 -28.84 -2.69 0.06
N ALA A 399 -27.72 -3.19 0.53
CA ALA A 399 -27.48 -4.63 0.69
C ALA A 399 -26.50 -4.90 1.83
N LYS A 400 -26.77 -5.96 2.59
CA LYS A 400 -25.86 -6.52 3.59
C LYS A 400 -25.08 -7.67 2.96
N PHE A 401 -23.75 -7.60 3.00
CA PHE A 401 -22.90 -8.75 2.65
C PHE A 401 -22.76 -9.65 3.87
N GLU A 402 -23.23 -10.88 3.75
CA GLU A 402 -23.11 -11.89 4.79
C GLU A 402 -21.65 -12.36 4.93
N PRO A 403 -21.26 -12.87 6.10
CA PRO A 403 -19.93 -13.46 6.29
C PRO A 403 -19.59 -14.48 5.20
N GLY A 404 -18.33 -14.51 4.77
CA GLY A 404 -17.86 -15.37 3.69
C GLY A 404 -18.21 -14.92 2.27
N ALA A 405 -19.17 -14.00 2.06
CA ALA A 405 -19.58 -13.58 0.72
C ALA A 405 -18.49 -12.78 -0.01
N LEU A 406 -17.88 -11.79 0.66
CA LEU A 406 -16.78 -11.01 0.12
C LEU A 406 -15.51 -11.85 0.03
N GLU A 407 -15.22 -12.63 1.04
CA GLU A 407 -14.06 -13.52 1.08
C GLU A 407 -14.06 -14.51 -0.08
N THR A 408 -15.22 -15.14 -0.37
CA THR A 408 -15.43 -16.00 -1.55
C THR A 408 -15.05 -15.29 -2.85
N LEU A 409 -15.47 -14.03 -3.00
CA LEU A 409 -15.16 -13.22 -4.17
C LEU A 409 -13.66 -12.91 -4.28
N CYS A 410 -13.03 -12.58 -3.17
CA CYS A 410 -11.59 -12.29 -3.11
C CYS A 410 -10.73 -13.53 -3.35
N LYS A 411 -11.09 -14.69 -2.77
CA LYS A 411 -10.44 -15.98 -3.04
C LYS A 411 -10.51 -16.34 -4.53
N PHE A 412 -11.70 -16.22 -5.15
CA PHE A 412 -11.84 -16.43 -6.60
C PHE A 412 -10.94 -15.49 -7.40
N SER A 413 -10.96 -14.21 -7.07
CA SER A 413 -10.15 -13.17 -7.73
C SER A 413 -8.68 -13.55 -7.74
N VAL A 414 -8.14 -13.87 -6.56
CA VAL A 414 -6.73 -14.23 -6.38
C VAL A 414 -6.37 -15.52 -7.11
N MET A 415 -7.21 -16.54 -7.06
CA MET A 415 -6.98 -17.81 -7.76
C MET A 415 -6.89 -17.64 -9.28
N THR A 416 -7.64 -16.68 -9.88
CA THR A 416 -7.52 -16.37 -11.32
C THR A 416 -6.16 -15.79 -11.72
N ARG A 417 -5.38 -15.27 -10.75
CA ARG A 417 -4.07 -14.62 -10.93
C ARG A 417 -2.89 -15.53 -10.69
N MET A 418 -3.14 -16.70 -10.07
CA MET A 418 -2.12 -17.64 -9.66
C MET A 418 -1.70 -18.59 -10.76
N ARG A 419 -0.46 -19.07 -10.65
CA ARG A 419 0.12 -20.08 -11.54
C ARG A 419 0.51 -21.34 -10.78
N SER A 420 0.50 -22.47 -11.47
CA SER A 420 1.04 -23.72 -10.95
C SER A 420 2.53 -23.59 -10.69
N CYS A 421 3.02 -24.05 -9.54
CA CYS A 421 4.43 -24.08 -9.22
C CYS A 421 5.22 -25.00 -10.19
N MET A 422 6.40 -24.57 -10.58
CA MET A 422 7.27 -25.32 -11.48
C MET A 422 8.36 -26.06 -10.68
N GLY A 423 8.36 -27.38 -10.71
CA GLY A 423 9.27 -28.21 -9.93
C GLY A 423 10.77 -27.92 -10.14
N LYS A 424 11.15 -27.36 -11.29
CA LYS A 424 12.54 -27.03 -11.63
C LYS A 424 13.18 -25.90 -10.80
N HIS A 425 12.37 -25.14 -10.07
CA HIS A 425 12.86 -24.02 -9.24
C HIS A 425 13.20 -24.42 -7.80
N TYR A 426 13.03 -25.71 -7.46
CA TYR A 426 13.23 -26.20 -6.10
C TYR A 426 14.33 -27.28 -6.07
N ASP A 427 15.35 -27.08 -5.25
CA ASP A 427 16.49 -28.00 -5.10
C ASP A 427 16.12 -29.26 -4.30
N ASN A 428 15.07 -29.20 -3.47
CA ASN A 428 14.63 -30.29 -2.61
C ASN A 428 13.49 -31.07 -3.29
N SER A 429 13.73 -32.35 -3.62
CA SER A 429 12.74 -33.23 -4.26
C SER A 429 11.47 -33.42 -3.44
N LYS A 430 11.56 -33.46 -2.10
CA LYS A 430 10.39 -33.54 -1.22
C LYS A 430 9.55 -32.26 -1.31
N LEU A 431 10.20 -31.09 -1.28
CA LEU A 431 9.51 -29.81 -1.45
C LEU A 431 8.88 -29.71 -2.84
N THR A 432 9.60 -30.12 -3.89
CA THR A 432 9.09 -30.15 -5.27
C THR A 432 7.79 -30.95 -5.37
N ALA A 433 7.73 -32.15 -4.80
CA ALA A 433 6.54 -32.99 -4.81
C ALA A 433 5.35 -32.33 -4.08
N ILE A 434 5.61 -31.61 -3.00
CA ILE A 434 4.57 -30.90 -2.25
C ILE A 434 4.04 -29.72 -3.05
N VAL A 435 4.93 -28.85 -3.56
CA VAL A 435 4.53 -27.59 -4.20
C VAL A 435 3.84 -27.80 -5.55
N THR A 436 4.28 -28.79 -6.33
CA THR A 436 3.62 -29.14 -7.60
C THR A 436 2.23 -29.74 -7.42
N GLY A 437 1.93 -30.26 -6.23
CA GLY A 437 0.63 -30.81 -5.86
C GLY A 437 -0.30 -29.83 -5.11
N LEU A 438 0.12 -28.56 -4.94
CA LEU A 438 -0.74 -27.57 -4.29
C LEU A 438 -1.92 -27.18 -5.19
N THR A 439 -3.11 -27.17 -4.63
CA THR A 439 -4.27 -26.61 -5.30
C THR A 439 -4.20 -25.08 -5.32
N PRO A 440 -4.91 -24.38 -6.24
CA PRO A 440 -4.96 -22.92 -6.25
C PRO A 440 -5.45 -22.32 -4.92
N LEU A 441 -6.41 -22.98 -4.26
CA LEU A 441 -6.93 -22.53 -2.98
C LEU A 441 -5.90 -22.69 -1.85
N GLU A 442 -5.20 -23.83 -1.77
CA GLU A 442 -4.13 -24.05 -0.79
C GLU A 442 -3.00 -23.01 -0.99
N LYS A 443 -2.64 -22.72 -2.25
CA LYS A 443 -1.66 -21.69 -2.56
C LYS A 443 -2.16 -20.29 -2.18
N CYS A 444 -3.45 -19.99 -2.39
CA CYS A 444 -4.09 -18.74 -1.97
C CYS A 444 -3.94 -18.52 -0.46
N TYR A 445 -4.20 -19.54 0.34
CA TYR A 445 -4.02 -19.47 1.79
C TYR A 445 -2.56 -19.23 2.19
N LEU A 446 -1.60 -19.89 1.54
CA LEU A 446 -0.17 -19.70 1.82
C LEU A 446 0.33 -18.28 1.50
N TYR A 447 -0.30 -17.59 0.53
CA TYR A 447 0.04 -16.20 0.21
C TYR A 447 -0.48 -15.23 1.28
N SER A 448 -1.62 -15.51 1.90
CA SER A 448 -2.24 -14.64 2.91
C SER A 448 -1.70 -14.89 4.32
N SER A 449 -1.41 -16.15 4.67
CA SER A 449 -0.87 -16.51 5.98
C SER A 449 0.07 -17.69 5.93
N ASP A 450 1.28 -17.51 6.44
CA ASP A 450 2.30 -18.57 6.54
C ASP A 450 1.90 -19.69 7.54
N SER A 451 0.89 -19.46 8.36
CA SER A 451 0.36 -20.45 9.32
C SER A 451 -0.69 -21.37 8.71
N HIS A 452 -1.32 -20.98 7.60
CA HIS A 452 -2.41 -21.72 6.96
C HIS A 452 -1.89 -22.85 6.06
N MET A 453 -1.54 -23.98 6.67
CA MET A 453 -0.99 -25.13 5.96
C MET A 453 -2.08 -26.08 5.47
N PRO A 454 -1.94 -26.69 4.25
CA PRO A 454 -2.88 -27.68 3.76
C PRO A 454 -3.10 -28.83 4.76
N GLN A 455 -4.36 -29.09 5.10
CA GLN A 455 -4.71 -30.11 6.12
C GLN A 455 -4.30 -31.53 5.70
N ARG A 456 -4.32 -31.83 4.39
CA ARG A 456 -3.92 -33.17 3.84
C ARG A 456 -2.45 -33.51 4.01
N LEU A 457 -1.58 -32.54 4.37
CA LEU A 457 -0.16 -32.77 4.57
C LEU A 457 0.12 -33.24 5.99
N ASP A 458 1.01 -34.23 6.15
CA ASP A 458 1.52 -34.63 7.44
C ASP A 458 2.48 -33.57 8.04
N VAL A 459 2.81 -33.71 9.31
CA VAL A 459 3.61 -32.71 10.06
C VAL A 459 4.97 -32.47 9.42
N GLU A 460 5.66 -33.55 8.94
CA GLU A 460 6.97 -33.43 8.29
C GLU A 460 6.85 -32.60 7.00
N LYS A 461 5.84 -32.86 6.18
CA LYS A 461 5.61 -32.10 4.94
C LYS A 461 5.20 -30.66 5.20
N LYS A 462 4.39 -30.41 6.25
CA LYS A 462 4.06 -29.03 6.66
C LYS A 462 5.28 -28.23 7.04
N GLN A 463 6.25 -28.81 7.78
CA GLN A 463 7.50 -28.15 8.11
C GLN A 463 8.34 -27.87 6.88
N ILE A 464 8.49 -28.85 5.95
CA ILE A 464 9.20 -28.66 4.68
C ILE A 464 8.57 -27.52 3.87
N LEU A 465 7.25 -27.50 3.78
CA LEU A 465 6.50 -26.45 3.07
C LEU A 465 6.71 -25.08 3.70
N LYS A 466 6.68 -24.97 5.03
CA LYS A 466 6.90 -23.72 5.76
C LYS A 466 8.23 -23.06 5.39
N HIS A 467 9.32 -23.84 5.33
CA HIS A 467 10.62 -23.34 4.88
C HIS A 467 10.67 -23.00 3.39
N GLY A 468 9.71 -23.49 2.60
CA GLY A 468 9.61 -23.23 1.16
C GLY A 468 8.76 -22.03 0.76
N ILE A 469 7.94 -21.46 1.66
CA ILE A 469 6.93 -20.44 1.33
C ILE A 469 7.57 -19.22 0.64
N ALA A 470 8.68 -18.71 1.15
CA ALA A 470 9.38 -17.57 0.54
C ALA A 470 9.77 -17.87 -0.92
N LYS A 471 10.28 -19.09 -1.21
CA LYS A 471 10.63 -19.51 -2.58
C LYS A 471 9.38 -19.60 -3.47
N ILE A 472 8.23 -20.04 -2.93
CA ILE A 472 6.96 -20.10 -3.67
C ILE A 472 6.49 -18.68 -4.02
N LYS A 473 6.53 -17.76 -3.08
CA LYS A 473 6.14 -16.35 -3.27
C LYS A 473 7.05 -15.59 -4.25
N ASP A 474 8.30 -16.05 -4.43
CA ASP A 474 9.27 -15.38 -5.30
C ASP A 474 9.50 -16.11 -6.64
N GLU A 475 8.90 -17.30 -6.84
CA GLU A 475 9.13 -18.18 -8.00
C GLU A 475 8.99 -17.47 -9.35
N PHE A 476 7.96 -16.63 -9.50
CA PHE A 476 7.60 -16.00 -10.77
C PHE A 476 7.97 -14.51 -10.86
N VAL A 477 8.60 -13.92 -9.85
CA VAL A 477 8.86 -12.47 -9.79
C VAL A 477 9.66 -11.98 -11.01
N ASN A 478 10.63 -12.76 -11.47
CA ASN A 478 11.50 -12.40 -12.59
C ASN A 478 10.98 -12.88 -13.96
N ASP A 479 9.93 -13.67 -14.00
CA ASP A 479 9.37 -14.20 -15.24
C ASP A 479 8.64 -13.12 -16.05
N ASN A 480 8.61 -13.30 -17.38
CA ASN A 480 7.77 -12.48 -18.25
C ASN A 480 6.28 -12.71 -18.00
N LEU A 481 5.93 -13.92 -17.56
CA LEU A 481 4.60 -14.35 -17.16
C LEU A 481 4.54 -14.49 -15.63
N TYR A 482 4.73 -13.37 -14.91
CA TYR A 482 4.66 -13.36 -13.45
C TYR A 482 3.23 -13.52 -12.93
N GLU A 483 3.07 -13.99 -11.69
CA GLU A 483 1.76 -14.08 -11.03
C GLU A 483 1.17 -12.69 -10.79
N GLY A 484 -0.15 -12.57 -10.92
CA GLY A 484 -0.82 -11.28 -10.85
C GLY A 484 -0.71 -10.40 -12.11
N LYS A 485 -0.14 -10.94 -13.21
CA LYS A 485 -0.13 -10.24 -14.50
C LYS A 485 -1.50 -10.30 -15.20
N PHE A 486 -2.14 -11.45 -15.12
CA PHE A 486 -3.46 -11.73 -15.66
C PHE A 486 -4.42 -12.09 -14.55
N GLY A 487 -5.70 -12.10 -14.82
CA GLY A 487 -6.76 -12.44 -13.89
C GLY A 487 -7.84 -11.37 -13.85
N ILE A 488 -8.84 -11.57 -13.01
CA ILE A 488 -9.91 -10.58 -12.84
C ILE A 488 -9.36 -9.32 -12.15
N SER A 489 -9.72 -8.16 -12.65
CA SER A 489 -9.22 -6.89 -12.11
C SER A 489 -10.00 -6.44 -10.86
N PRO A 490 -9.40 -5.66 -9.96
CA PRO A 490 -10.13 -5.06 -8.84
C PRO A 490 -11.29 -4.15 -9.28
N ARG A 491 -11.23 -3.57 -10.48
CA ARG A 491 -12.35 -2.78 -11.02
C ARG A 491 -13.54 -3.65 -11.37
N ASP A 492 -13.29 -4.84 -11.95
CA ASP A 492 -14.34 -5.81 -12.26
C ASP A 492 -14.98 -6.34 -10.98
N ILE A 493 -14.18 -6.60 -9.95
CA ILE A 493 -14.68 -7.01 -8.63
C ILE A 493 -15.58 -5.94 -8.02
N LYS A 494 -15.19 -4.66 -8.07
CA LYS A 494 -16.05 -3.55 -7.63
C LYS A 494 -17.37 -3.51 -8.37
N ASN A 495 -17.35 -3.73 -9.67
CA ASN A 495 -18.58 -3.81 -10.48
C ASN A 495 -19.44 -5.03 -10.10
N ILE A 496 -18.83 -6.15 -9.76
CA ILE A 496 -19.55 -7.35 -9.29
C ILE A 496 -20.23 -7.07 -7.95
N ILE A 497 -19.53 -6.42 -7.02
CA ILE A 497 -20.10 -6.03 -5.72
C ILE A 497 -21.35 -5.15 -5.92
N TYR A 498 -21.30 -4.13 -6.78
CA TYR A 498 -22.47 -3.31 -7.10
C TYR A 498 -23.62 -4.12 -7.69
N LYS A 499 -23.33 -5.03 -8.62
CA LYS A 499 -24.37 -5.87 -9.22
C LYS A 499 -25.00 -6.86 -8.24
N LEU A 500 -24.20 -7.41 -7.32
CA LEU A 500 -24.72 -8.27 -6.26
C LEU A 500 -25.62 -7.47 -5.30
N SER A 501 -25.23 -6.25 -4.94
CA SER A 501 -26.04 -5.39 -4.07
C SER A 501 -27.33 -4.89 -4.72
N ASP A 502 -27.40 -4.82 -6.06
CA ASP A 502 -28.63 -4.48 -6.78
C ASP A 502 -29.59 -5.69 -6.92
N LEU A 503 -29.08 -6.92 -6.83
CA LEU A 503 -29.86 -8.14 -7.00
C LEU A 503 -30.40 -8.72 -5.69
N HIS A 504 -29.73 -8.46 -4.58
CA HIS A 504 -29.98 -9.11 -3.29
C HIS A 504 -29.91 -8.09 -2.15
N GLU A 505 -30.88 -8.11 -1.23
CA GLU A 505 -30.82 -7.34 0.01
C GLU A 505 -29.79 -7.92 0.99
N ASN A 506 -29.69 -9.27 1.03
CA ASN A 506 -28.64 -9.99 1.75
C ASN A 506 -27.84 -10.81 0.74
N VAL A 507 -26.56 -10.49 0.60
CA VAL A 507 -25.65 -11.19 -0.34
C VAL A 507 -24.94 -12.30 0.41
N THR A 508 -25.27 -13.54 0.11
CA THR A 508 -24.60 -14.73 0.66
C THR A 508 -23.42 -15.19 -0.21
N PHE A 509 -22.57 -16.05 0.33
CA PHE A 509 -21.51 -16.67 -0.49
C PHE A 509 -22.10 -17.53 -1.64
N ILE A 510 -23.31 -18.06 -1.46
CA ILE A 510 -24.02 -18.82 -2.51
C ILE A 510 -24.39 -17.93 -3.68
N ASP A 511 -24.88 -16.71 -3.40
CA ASP A 511 -25.23 -15.75 -4.45
C ASP A 511 -23.99 -15.29 -5.22
N THR A 512 -22.90 -15.11 -4.48
CA THR A 512 -21.59 -14.83 -5.07
C THR A 512 -21.15 -15.96 -5.99
N ILE A 513 -21.23 -17.23 -5.56
CA ILE A 513 -20.86 -18.39 -6.37
C ILE A 513 -21.77 -18.53 -7.60
N LYS A 514 -23.10 -18.36 -7.44
CA LYS A 514 -24.06 -18.39 -8.55
C LYS A 514 -23.75 -17.29 -9.58
N TYR A 515 -23.42 -16.09 -9.11
CA TYR A 515 -23.05 -14.98 -10.00
C TYR A 515 -21.74 -15.27 -10.75
N LEU A 516 -20.72 -15.73 -10.05
CA LEU A 516 -19.44 -16.12 -10.64
C LEU A 516 -19.62 -17.27 -11.64
N GLY A 517 -20.53 -18.23 -11.37
CA GLY A 517 -20.88 -19.31 -12.30
C GLY A 517 -21.46 -18.80 -13.62
N LYS A 518 -22.23 -17.70 -13.60
CA LYS A 518 -22.70 -17.01 -14.80
C LYS A 518 -21.57 -16.23 -15.49
N LEU A 519 -20.68 -15.63 -14.72
CA LEU A 519 -19.56 -14.83 -15.22
C LEU A 519 -18.56 -15.69 -16.01
N ILE A 520 -18.23 -16.88 -15.53
CA ILE A 520 -17.25 -17.75 -16.20
C ILE A 520 -17.71 -18.25 -17.57
N GLN A 521 -19.01 -18.13 -17.90
CA GLN A 521 -19.53 -18.45 -19.24
C GLN A 521 -19.23 -17.34 -20.27
N LYS A 522 -18.88 -16.12 -19.80
CA LYS A 522 -18.67 -14.94 -20.64
C LYS A 522 -17.22 -14.82 -21.11
N LYS A 523 -16.74 -15.83 -21.85
CA LYS A 523 -15.34 -15.92 -22.29
C LYS A 523 -14.86 -14.73 -23.12
N ASN A 524 -15.76 -14.03 -23.81
CA ASN A 524 -15.41 -12.88 -24.65
C ASN A 524 -15.20 -11.60 -23.84
N GLU A 525 -15.66 -11.54 -22.59
CA GLU A 525 -15.54 -10.34 -21.75
C GLU A 525 -14.25 -10.34 -20.90
N PHE A 526 -13.66 -11.52 -20.65
CA PHE A 526 -12.53 -11.66 -19.74
C PHE A 526 -11.41 -12.51 -20.31
N ASP A 527 -10.24 -11.91 -20.51
CA ASP A 527 -9.08 -12.58 -21.11
C ASP A 527 -8.60 -13.80 -20.32
N PHE A 528 -8.69 -13.76 -18.98
CA PHE A 528 -8.25 -14.86 -18.13
C PHE A 528 -9.07 -16.15 -18.31
N LEU A 529 -10.30 -16.06 -18.83
CA LEU A 529 -11.13 -17.22 -19.14
C LEU A 529 -10.67 -17.99 -20.39
N ASN A 530 -9.81 -17.38 -21.20
CA ASN A 530 -9.27 -17.96 -22.43
C ASN A 530 -7.87 -18.57 -22.23
N MET A 531 -7.33 -18.50 -21.00
CA MET A 531 -6.04 -19.10 -20.70
C MET A 531 -6.13 -20.61 -20.69
N SER A 532 -5.08 -21.30 -21.16
CA SER A 532 -5.00 -22.77 -21.12
C SER A 532 -4.88 -23.25 -19.68
N SER A 533 -5.72 -24.21 -19.30
CA SER A 533 -5.68 -24.82 -17.97
C SER A 533 -4.42 -25.69 -17.78
N HIS A 534 -3.84 -25.60 -16.58
CA HIS A 534 -2.73 -26.43 -16.13
C HIS A 534 -3.13 -27.13 -14.83
N GLY A 535 -3.67 -28.34 -14.92
CA GLY A 535 -4.29 -29.01 -13.77
C GLY A 535 -5.48 -28.21 -13.26
N ASP A 536 -5.50 -27.90 -11.97
CA ASP A 536 -6.53 -27.07 -11.34
C ASP A 536 -6.36 -25.56 -11.62
N TYR A 537 -5.14 -25.13 -12.08
CA TYR A 537 -4.85 -23.71 -12.35
C TYR A 537 -5.41 -23.26 -13.71
N HIS A 538 -5.83 -22.00 -13.80
CA HIS A 538 -6.52 -21.44 -14.95
C HIS A 538 -7.79 -22.22 -15.33
N ASN A 539 -8.41 -22.86 -14.36
CA ASN A 539 -9.66 -23.59 -14.51
C ASN A 539 -10.77 -22.96 -13.62
N PRO A 540 -11.49 -21.95 -14.13
CA PRO A 540 -12.48 -21.21 -13.34
C PRO A 540 -13.62 -22.08 -12.78
N ALA A 541 -14.01 -23.15 -13.48
CA ALA A 541 -15.03 -24.08 -12.99
C ALA A 541 -14.50 -24.84 -11.74
N ARG A 542 -13.24 -25.27 -11.78
CA ARG A 542 -12.59 -25.90 -10.62
C ARG A 542 -12.42 -24.96 -9.46
N PHE A 543 -12.13 -23.66 -9.73
CA PHE A 543 -12.07 -22.66 -8.69
C PHE A 543 -13.38 -22.52 -7.93
N LEU A 544 -14.50 -22.45 -8.65
CA LEU A 544 -15.83 -22.37 -8.03
C LEU A 544 -16.13 -23.60 -7.15
N GLU A 545 -15.74 -24.78 -7.58
CA GLU A 545 -15.91 -26.01 -6.80
C GLU A 545 -15.09 -25.97 -5.50
N LEU A 546 -13.82 -25.58 -5.59
CA LEU A 546 -12.92 -25.47 -4.44
C LEU A 546 -13.45 -24.45 -3.41
N ILE A 547 -13.80 -23.25 -3.88
CA ILE A 547 -14.30 -22.18 -3.01
C ILE A 547 -15.67 -22.52 -2.41
N LYS A 548 -16.54 -23.17 -3.19
CA LYS A 548 -17.85 -23.64 -2.70
C LYS A 548 -17.67 -24.59 -1.52
N ASN A 549 -16.77 -25.58 -1.67
CA ASN A 549 -16.54 -26.54 -0.61
C ASN A 549 -15.91 -25.89 0.63
N ASP A 550 -14.99 -24.94 0.43
CA ASP A 550 -14.34 -24.18 1.47
C ASP A 550 -15.34 -23.33 2.27
N ALA A 551 -16.17 -22.53 1.58
CA ALA A 551 -17.20 -21.71 2.23
C ALA A 551 -18.27 -22.56 2.95
N LEU A 552 -18.59 -23.75 2.41
CA LEU A 552 -19.47 -24.68 3.09
C LEU A 552 -18.83 -25.33 4.33
N ASP A 553 -17.50 -25.57 4.31
CA ASP A 553 -16.77 -26.06 5.47
C ASP A 553 -16.74 -25.02 6.60
N GLU A 554 -16.49 -23.75 6.24
CA GLU A 554 -16.52 -22.64 7.19
C GLU A 554 -17.92 -22.45 7.80
N PHE A 555 -18.95 -22.39 6.97
CA PHE A 555 -20.33 -22.25 7.47
C PHE A 555 -20.81 -23.47 8.29
N ASP A 556 -20.44 -24.69 7.91
CA ASP A 556 -20.74 -25.90 8.69
C ASP A 556 -20.08 -25.84 10.08
N HIS A 557 -18.89 -25.29 10.17
CA HIS A 557 -18.21 -25.05 11.44
C HIS A 557 -18.95 -24.01 12.30
N ASP A 558 -19.33 -22.88 11.73
CA ASP A 558 -20.07 -21.82 12.42
C ASP A 558 -21.45 -22.31 12.92
N LEU A 559 -22.14 -23.12 12.10
CA LEU A 559 -23.40 -23.72 12.48
C LEU A 559 -23.23 -24.68 13.66
N ARG A 560 -22.21 -25.55 13.65
CA ARG A 560 -21.90 -26.48 14.75
C ARG A 560 -21.58 -25.76 16.04
N GLU A 561 -20.78 -24.70 15.95
CA GLU A 561 -20.47 -23.87 17.10
C GLU A 561 -21.71 -23.19 17.69
N SER A 562 -22.61 -22.73 16.81
CA SER A 562 -23.87 -22.08 17.21
C SER A 562 -24.88 -23.07 17.85
N LEU A 563 -24.79 -24.32 17.45
CA LEU A 563 -25.57 -25.44 18.05
C LEU A 563 -24.95 -25.95 19.37
N GLY A 564 -23.79 -25.42 19.77
CA GLY A 564 -23.05 -25.93 20.94
C GLY A 564 -22.47 -27.33 20.75
N LEU A 565 -22.40 -27.80 19.49
CA LEU A 565 -21.88 -29.13 19.14
C LEU A 565 -20.35 -29.12 18.99
N VAL A 566 -19.77 -27.94 18.79
CA VAL A 566 -18.32 -27.71 18.66
C VAL A 566 -17.95 -26.54 19.57
N ASP A 567 -17.24 -26.84 20.65
CA ASP A 567 -16.49 -25.85 21.40
C ASP A 567 -15.02 -26.21 21.23
N ASP A 568 -14.24 -25.34 20.58
CA ASP A 568 -12.79 -25.53 20.45
C ASP A 568 -12.15 -25.70 21.84
N ARG A 569 -12.70 -25.08 22.86
CA ARG A 569 -12.29 -25.28 24.28
C ARG A 569 -12.56 -26.70 24.75
N SER A 570 -13.67 -27.30 24.33
CA SER A 570 -14.01 -28.70 24.68
C SER A 570 -13.01 -29.67 24.06
N TYR A 571 -12.58 -29.46 22.81
CA TYR A 571 -11.54 -30.30 22.18
C TYR A 571 -10.18 -30.10 22.84
N GLU A 572 -9.80 -28.89 23.16
CA GLU A 572 -8.57 -28.63 23.91
C GLU A 572 -8.59 -29.26 25.30
N GLU A 573 -9.67 -29.13 26.03
CA GLU A 573 -9.86 -29.77 27.32
C GLU A 573 -9.84 -31.29 27.22
N TYR A 574 -10.47 -31.85 26.17
CA TYR A 574 -10.52 -33.30 25.91
C TYR A 574 -9.12 -33.84 25.60
N VAL A 575 -8.33 -33.14 24.74
CA VAL A 575 -6.94 -33.48 24.45
C VAL A 575 -6.05 -33.29 25.69
N LYS A 576 -6.21 -32.20 26.44
CA LYS A 576 -5.51 -31.94 27.70
C LYS A 576 -5.76 -33.04 28.71
N ARG A 577 -7.01 -33.48 28.90
CA ARG A 577 -7.38 -34.58 29.78
C ARG A 577 -6.73 -35.88 29.33
N TYR A 578 -6.76 -36.18 28.01
CA TYR A 578 -6.10 -37.37 27.47
C TYR A 578 -4.60 -37.38 27.75
N ILE A 579 -3.88 -36.28 27.43
CA ILE A 579 -2.43 -36.15 27.65
C ILE A 579 -2.11 -36.26 29.16
N SER A 580 -2.92 -35.70 30.02
CA SER A 580 -2.74 -35.81 31.46
C SER A 580 -2.87 -37.28 31.93
N ASN A 581 -3.85 -38.03 31.39
CA ASN A 581 -4.05 -39.45 31.72
C ASN A 581 -2.90 -40.33 31.22
N ILE A 582 -2.41 -40.13 29.98
CA ILE A 582 -1.29 -40.94 29.47
C ILE A 582 0.04 -40.59 30.18
N ASN A 583 0.27 -39.31 30.56
CA ASN A 583 1.44 -38.92 31.33
C ASN A 583 1.48 -39.57 32.70
N ALA A 584 0.33 -39.53 33.41
CA ALA A 584 0.18 -40.20 34.71
C ALA A 584 0.40 -41.70 34.61
N ARG A 585 -0.17 -42.36 33.61
CA ARG A 585 0.03 -43.79 33.34
C ARG A 585 1.48 -44.15 33.09
N ILE A 586 2.19 -43.39 32.28
CA ILE A 586 3.60 -43.66 31.94
C ILE A 586 4.50 -43.44 33.16
N LYS A 587 4.18 -42.44 34.01
CA LYS A 587 4.99 -42.13 35.18
C LYS A 587 4.53 -42.92 36.46
N GLY A 588 3.38 -43.60 36.41
CA GLY A 588 2.81 -44.23 37.60
C GLY A 588 2.34 -43.23 38.68
N GLU A 589 1.98 -42.03 38.27
CA GLU A 589 1.54 -40.94 39.16
C GLU A 589 0.00 -40.86 39.18
N LYS A 590 -0.56 -40.25 40.23
CA LYS A 590 -1.99 -39.99 40.36
C LYS A 590 -2.34 -38.59 39.84
N ILE A 591 -3.49 -38.46 39.19
CA ILE A 591 -3.99 -37.22 38.64
C ILE A 591 -4.83 -36.49 39.68
N LYS A 592 -4.61 -35.19 39.89
CA LYS A 592 -5.49 -34.38 40.74
C LYS A 592 -6.73 -34.00 39.93
N ASN A 593 -7.89 -34.53 40.33
CA ASN A 593 -9.16 -34.13 39.78
C ASN A 593 -9.49 -32.68 40.18
N ILE A 594 -9.66 -31.82 39.19
CA ILE A 594 -9.84 -30.36 39.43
C ILE A 594 -11.18 -30.08 40.10
N VAL A 595 -12.19 -30.90 39.85
CA VAL A 595 -13.54 -30.73 40.38
C VAL A 595 -13.68 -31.26 41.82
N THR A 596 -13.11 -32.44 42.10
CA THR A 596 -13.24 -33.10 43.39
C THR A 596 -12.07 -32.82 44.32
N GLY A 597 -10.93 -32.29 43.83
CA GLY A 597 -9.70 -32.09 44.58
C GLY A 597 -8.97 -33.36 44.98
N LYS A 598 -9.49 -34.55 44.67
CA LYS A 598 -8.92 -35.86 45.03
C LYS A 598 -7.89 -36.32 44.01
N TYR A 599 -6.94 -37.16 44.42
CA TYR A 599 -5.98 -37.81 43.55
C TYR A 599 -6.57 -39.17 43.12
N GLU A 600 -6.74 -39.32 41.79
CA GLU A 600 -7.34 -40.50 41.13
C GLU A 600 -6.28 -41.19 40.27
N GLU A 601 -6.43 -42.49 39.98
CA GLU A 601 -5.59 -43.23 39.05
C GLU A 601 -5.96 -42.87 37.60
N SER A 602 -5.05 -43.15 36.65
CA SER A 602 -5.31 -42.88 35.22
C SER A 602 -6.58 -43.65 34.76
N ASP A 603 -7.43 -42.97 34.03
CA ASP A 603 -8.67 -43.53 33.49
C ASP A 603 -8.39 -44.29 32.18
N ASP A 604 -8.17 -45.61 32.32
CA ASP A 604 -7.88 -46.51 31.19
C ASP A 604 -9.06 -46.64 30.21
N PHE A 605 -10.28 -46.44 30.69
CA PHE A 605 -11.47 -46.49 29.83
C PHE A 605 -11.47 -45.22 28.94
N PHE A 606 -11.26 -44.06 29.53
CA PHE A 606 -11.18 -42.79 28.80
C PHE A 606 -10.02 -42.80 27.77
N ILE A 607 -8.87 -43.34 28.12
CA ILE A 607 -7.73 -43.47 27.20
C ILE A 607 -8.13 -44.27 25.96
N LYS A 608 -8.77 -45.44 26.17
CA LYS A 608 -9.21 -46.31 25.05
C LYS A 608 -10.32 -45.65 24.22
N GLU A 609 -11.28 -44.99 24.87
CA GLU A 609 -12.34 -44.25 24.20
C GLU A 609 -11.79 -43.17 23.30
N PHE A 610 -10.86 -42.36 23.80
CA PHE A 610 -10.20 -41.32 23.03
C PHE A 610 -9.46 -41.88 21.80
N GLU A 611 -8.70 -42.97 21.99
CA GLU A 611 -7.93 -43.63 20.92
C GLU A 611 -8.87 -44.24 19.85
N ASN A 612 -10.03 -44.76 20.24
CA ASN A 612 -11.05 -45.18 19.32
C ASN A 612 -11.66 -43.99 18.54
N ASN A 613 -11.96 -42.91 19.23
CA ASN A 613 -12.54 -41.71 18.62
C ASN A 613 -11.62 -41.09 17.57
N ILE A 614 -10.29 -41.11 17.75
CA ILE A 614 -9.34 -40.66 16.73
C ILE A 614 -9.03 -41.71 15.67
N ALA A 615 -9.73 -42.86 15.68
CA ALA A 615 -9.51 -44.00 14.78
C ALA A 615 -8.00 -44.34 14.65
N LEU A 616 -7.33 -44.55 15.80
CA LEU A 616 -5.88 -44.77 15.85
C LEU A 616 -5.51 -46.05 15.08
N LYS A 617 -4.69 -45.92 14.03
CA LYS A 617 -4.21 -47.05 13.21
C LYS A 617 -2.82 -47.54 13.61
N GLU A 618 -2.16 -46.83 14.49
CA GLU A 618 -0.81 -47.09 14.95
C GLU A 618 -0.81 -47.82 16.29
N ASP A 619 0.37 -48.32 16.69
CA ASP A 619 0.56 -48.94 18.01
C ASP A 619 0.28 -47.93 19.11
N PRO A 620 -0.72 -48.13 19.99
CA PRO A 620 -1.09 -47.16 21.02
C PRO A 620 0.06 -46.73 21.92
N GLU A 621 0.98 -47.66 22.30
CA GLU A 621 2.10 -47.31 23.16
C GLU A 621 3.13 -46.39 22.49
N LYS A 622 3.35 -46.58 21.19
CA LYS A 622 4.24 -45.67 20.39
C LYS A 622 3.61 -44.30 20.24
N PHE A 623 2.31 -44.24 19.96
CA PHE A 623 1.59 -43.00 19.82
C PHE A 623 1.60 -42.19 21.13
N ARG A 624 1.33 -42.82 22.28
CA ARG A 624 1.40 -42.16 23.60
C ARG A 624 2.80 -41.60 23.88
N SER A 625 3.83 -42.42 23.64
CA SER A 625 5.23 -41.98 23.85
C SER A 625 5.61 -40.82 22.94
N TYR A 626 5.16 -40.82 21.69
CA TYR A 626 5.35 -39.70 20.74
C TYR A 626 4.72 -38.40 21.25
N LEU A 627 3.46 -38.44 21.71
CA LEU A 627 2.77 -37.24 22.22
C LEU A 627 3.49 -36.64 23.44
N ILE A 628 3.91 -37.48 24.38
CA ILE A 628 4.62 -37.01 25.58
C ILE A 628 6.00 -36.44 25.22
N SER A 629 6.74 -37.06 24.29
CA SER A 629 8.03 -36.56 23.83
C SER A 629 7.88 -35.21 23.14
N LYS A 630 6.87 -35.05 22.30
CA LYS A 630 6.58 -33.80 21.59
C LYS A 630 6.15 -32.68 22.53
N LEU A 631 5.35 -33.00 23.55
CA LEU A 631 4.99 -32.08 24.62
C LEU A 631 6.23 -31.58 25.41
N GLY A 632 7.12 -32.54 25.77
CA GLY A 632 8.37 -32.22 26.46
C GLY A 632 9.29 -31.28 25.63
N ALA A 633 9.42 -31.56 24.35
CA ALA A 633 10.19 -30.70 23.43
C ALA A 633 9.60 -29.28 23.35
N TRP A 634 8.25 -29.18 23.23
CA TRP A 634 7.60 -27.87 23.17
C TRP A 634 7.84 -27.03 24.46
N TYR A 635 7.76 -27.63 25.64
CA TYR A 635 8.05 -26.94 26.89
C TYR A 635 9.49 -26.47 27.03
N LEU A 636 10.45 -27.21 26.46
CA LEU A 636 11.85 -26.80 26.41
C LEU A 636 12.06 -25.57 25.50
N ASP A 637 11.35 -25.53 24.40
CA ASP A 637 11.45 -24.44 23.42
C ASP A 637 10.64 -23.18 23.83
N ASN A 638 9.62 -23.33 24.71
CA ASN A 638 8.72 -22.26 25.14
C ASN A 638 8.58 -22.16 26.66
N PRO A 639 9.63 -21.84 27.40
CA PRO A 639 9.56 -21.78 28.86
C PRO A 639 8.60 -20.67 29.35
N GLY A 640 7.59 -21.06 30.13
CA GLY A 640 6.65 -20.12 30.76
C GLY A 640 5.45 -19.70 29.90
N LYS A 641 5.27 -20.23 28.69
CA LYS A 641 4.06 -20.00 27.88
C LYS A 641 2.99 -21.04 28.21
N GLU A 642 1.71 -20.64 28.16
CA GLU A 642 0.60 -21.56 28.17
C GLU A 642 0.52 -22.32 26.86
N ILE A 643 0.23 -23.62 26.95
CA ILE A 643 0.16 -24.50 25.77
C ILE A 643 -1.22 -24.42 25.13
N THR A 644 -1.23 -24.25 23.78
CA THR A 644 -2.39 -24.42 22.94
C THR A 644 -2.29 -25.79 22.26
N TYR A 645 -3.09 -26.74 22.68
CA TYR A 645 -3.00 -28.14 22.20
C TYR A 645 -3.30 -28.25 20.71
N LYS A 646 -4.14 -27.38 20.15
CA LYS A 646 -4.44 -27.30 18.71
C LYS A 646 -3.19 -26.97 17.87
N GLU A 647 -2.30 -26.11 18.38
CA GLU A 647 -1.06 -25.78 17.69
C GLU A 647 0.00 -26.87 17.80
N VAL A 648 0.07 -27.53 18.96
CA VAL A 648 1.07 -28.58 19.22
C VAL A 648 0.67 -29.91 18.60
N PHE A 649 -0.61 -30.25 18.64
CA PHE A 649 -1.15 -31.54 18.15
C PHE A 649 -2.28 -31.37 17.13
N PRO A 650 -2.10 -30.62 16.03
CA PRO A 650 -3.16 -30.35 15.06
C PRO A 650 -3.77 -31.62 14.48
N ASP A 651 -2.95 -32.66 14.24
CA ASP A 651 -3.44 -33.93 13.66
C ASP A 651 -4.37 -34.69 14.60
N VAL A 652 -4.13 -34.63 15.90
CA VAL A 652 -4.99 -35.28 16.92
C VAL A 652 -6.31 -34.52 17.02
N VAL A 653 -6.27 -33.21 17.07
CA VAL A 653 -7.46 -32.37 17.11
C VAL A 653 -8.30 -32.55 15.86
N ASN A 654 -7.69 -32.57 14.67
CA ASN A 654 -8.40 -32.76 13.40
C ASN A 654 -9.08 -34.14 13.31
N ARG A 655 -8.39 -35.24 13.71
CA ARG A 655 -8.99 -36.59 13.75
C ARG A 655 -10.14 -36.66 14.73
N LEU A 656 -10.03 -36.02 15.88
CA LEU A 656 -11.08 -35.92 16.86
C LEU A 656 -12.31 -35.17 16.29
N GLN A 657 -12.08 -34.04 15.64
CA GLN A 657 -13.11 -33.26 14.95
C GLN A 657 -13.81 -34.07 13.87
N GLU A 658 -13.09 -34.85 13.06
CA GLU A 658 -13.68 -35.72 12.03
C GLU A 658 -14.55 -36.81 12.63
N SER A 659 -14.16 -37.44 13.74
CA SER A 659 -14.94 -38.46 14.42
C SER A 659 -16.26 -37.91 14.97
N PHE A 660 -16.17 -36.80 15.72
CA PHE A 660 -17.37 -36.14 16.23
C PHE A 660 -18.25 -35.57 15.11
N ARG A 661 -17.67 -35.17 13.97
CA ARG A 661 -18.43 -34.75 12.78
C ARG A 661 -19.41 -35.81 12.28
N ASN A 662 -18.97 -37.06 12.27
CA ASN A 662 -19.81 -38.18 11.84
C ASN A 662 -20.94 -38.53 12.84
N GLU A 663 -20.69 -38.44 14.13
CA GLU A 663 -21.69 -38.64 15.17
C GLU A 663 -22.74 -37.52 15.19
N GLN A 664 -22.30 -36.28 15.04
CA GLN A 664 -23.19 -35.12 15.02
C GLN A 664 -24.00 -34.98 13.72
N LYS A 665 -23.61 -35.65 12.65
CA LYS A 665 -24.31 -35.60 11.36
C LYS A 665 -25.81 -35.86 11.49
N LYS A 666 -26.22 -36.86 12.28
CA LYS A 666 -27.64 -37.20 12.50
C LYS A 666 -28.37 -36.10 13.29
N ALA A 667 -27.72 -35.52 14.30
CA ALA A 667 -28.27 -34.42 15.07
C ALA A 667 -28.51 -33.18 14.20
N ILE A 668 -27.52 -32.81 13.39
CA ILE A 668 -27.62 -31.68 12.45
C ILE A 668 -28.75 -31.94 11.42
N GLN A 669 -28.86 -33.15 10.87
CA GLN A 669 -29.94 -33.48 9.94
C GLN A 669 -31.33 -33.33 10.56
N SER A 670 -31.50 -33.67 11.85
CA SER A 670 -32.77 -33.50 12.57
C SER A 670 -33.10 -31.99 12.75
N ILE A 671 -32.17 -31.23 13.28
CA ILE A 671 -32.34 -29.79 13.52
C ILE A 671 -32.56 -29.05 12.20
N ALA A 672 -31.83 -29.42 11.18
CA ALA A 672 -31.92 -28.82 9.85
C ALA A 672 -33.31 -29.07 9.20
N LYS A 673 -33.91 -30.24 9.37
CA LYS A 673 -35.29 -30.48 8.95
C LYS A 673 -36.27 -29.59 9.70
N ASN A 674 -36.08 -29.47 11.01
CA ASN A 674 -36.93 -28.65 11.84
C ASN A 674 -36.85 -27.17 11.44
N ILE A 675 -35.68 -26.67 11.05
CA ILE A 675 -35.47 -25.30 10.53
C ILE A 675 -36.26 -25.07 9.22
N VAL A 676 -36.29 -26.04 8.30
CA VAL A 676 -37.06 -25.94 7.06
C VAL A 676 -38.57 -25.88 7.35
N PHE A 677 -39.05 -26.64 8.36
CA PHE A 677 -40.44 -26.55 8.79
C PHE A 677 -40.77 -25.24 9.49
N TYR A 678 -39.86 -24.72 10.31
CA TYR A 678 -39.98 -23.41 10.98
C TYR A 678 -40.19 -22.28 9.98
N GLU A 679 -39.40 -22.27 8.90
CA GLU A 679 -39.55 -21.25 7.88
C GLU A 679 -40.84 -21.37 7.07
N ALA A 680 -41.28 -22.60 6.74
CA ALA A 680 -42.55 -22.81 6.07
C ALA A 680 -43.74 -22.30 6.90
N GLU A 681 -43.65 -22.39 8.25
CA GLU A 681 -44.63 -21.79 9.16
C GLU A 681 -44.56 -20.24 9.12
N LEU A 682 -43.37 -19.63 9.06
CA LEU A 682 -43.20 -18.16 9.00
C LEU A 682 -43.74 -17.58 7.71
N VAL A 683 -43.62 -18.26 6.58
CA VAL A 683 -44.09 -17.81 5.26
C VAL A 683 -45.58 -18.08 5.04
N GLY A 684 -46.23 -18.78 5.93
CA GLY A 684 -47.68 -19.08 5.82
C GLY A 684 -48.08 -20.12 4.76
N GLU A 685 -47.10 -20.86 4.22
CA GLU A 685 -47.32 -21.94 3.22
C GLU A 685 -47.79 -23.27 3.82
N SER A 686 -48.22 -23.26 5.07
CA SER A 686 -48.64 -24.48 5.80
C SER A 686 -50.08 -24.91 5.53
N GLU A 687 -50.72 -24.50 4.44
CA GLU A 687 -52.04 -25.06 4.03
C GLU A 687 -51.87 -26.46 3.49
N GLY A 688 -51.88 -27.45 4.40
CA GLY A 688 -52.08 -28.84 4.02
C GLY A 688 -51.25 -29.93 4.69
N ARG A 689 -50.28 -29.64 5.56
CA ARG A 689 -49.58 -30.66 6.34
C ARG A 689 -49.52 -30.27 7.82
N HIS A 690 -50.30 -31.00 8.65
CA HIS A 690 -50.27 -30.90 10.12
C HIS A 690 -48.95 -31.46 10.70
N VAL A 691 -47.84 -30.73 10.55
CA VAL A 691 -46.64 -30.95 11.35
C VAL A 691 -46.37 -29.64 12.04
N SER A 692 -46.94 -29.43 13.22
CA SER A 692 -46.56 -28.33 14.10
C SER A 692 -45.28 -28.72 14.81
N LEU A 693 -44.25 -27.85 14.75
CA LEU A 693 -43.05 -28.00 15.56
C LEU A 693 -43.40 -28.01 17.05
N ASN A 694 -42.74 -28.88 17.81
CA ASN A 694 -42.86 -28.88 19.27
C ASN A 694 -42.29 -27.55 19.81
N LYS A 695 -42.75 -27.15 20.98
CA LYS A 695 -42.29 -25.90 21.60
C LYS A 695 -40.79 -25.91 21.88
N GLU A 696 -40.26 -27.06 22.30
CA GLU A 696 -38.82 -27.28 22.56
C GLU A 696 -37.99 -27.14 21.27
N ASP A 697 -38.43 -27.76 20.16
CA ASP A 697 -37.74 -27.66 18.86
C ASP A 697 -37.72 -26.24 18.34
N ARG A 698 -38.77 -25.43 18.57
CA ARG A 698 -38.86 -24.04 18.18
C ARG A 698 -37.90 -23.17 18.99
N GLU A 699 -37.81 -23.35 20.31
CA GLU A 699 -36.90 -22.63 21.20
C GLU A 699 -35.44 -22.97 20.84
N GLU A 700 -35.14 -24.22 20.48
CA GLU A 700 -33.80 -24.62 20.03
C GLU A 700 -33.39 -23.96 18.71
N ILE A 701 -34.32 -23.89 17.73
CA ILE A 701 -34.07 -23.22 16.45
C ILE A 701 -33.83 -21.71 16.63
N GLU A 702 -34.69 -21.04 17.41
CA GLU A 702 -34.54 -19.61 17.69
C GLU A 702 -33.23 -19.30 18.41
N THR A 703 -32.86 -20.16 19.35
CA THR A 703 -31.56 -20.03 20.05
C THR A 703 -30.39 -20.21 19.09
N THR A 704 -30.46 -21.18 18.19
CA THR A 704 -29.44 -21.45 17.19
C THR A 704 -29.29 -20.26 16.22
N ILE A 705 -30.39 -19.74 15.68
CA ILE A 705 -30.38 -18.58 14.77
C ILE A 705 -29.84 -17.36 15.50
N ASN A 706 -30.24 -17.10 16.74
CA ASN A 706 -29.75 -16.01 17.53
C ASN A 706 -28.23 -16.15 17.83
N ASN A 707 -27.74 -17.36 18.04
CA ASN A 707 -26.32 -17.63 18.23
C ASN A 707 -25.53 -17.38 16.94
N ILE A 708 -26.02 -17.79 15.77
CA ILE A 708 -25.39 -17.54 14.47
C ILE A 708 -25.33 -16.04 14.21
N GLU A 709 -26.42 -15.32 14.51
CA GLU A 709 -26.45 -13.85 14.34
C GLU A 709 -25.47 -13.14 15.27
N ASN A 710 -25.49 -13.48 16.57
CA ASN A 710 -24.70 -12.76 17.58
C ASN A 710 -23.21 -13.11 17.56
N LYS A 711 -22.84 -14.37 17.25
CA LYS A 711 -21.44 -14.83 17.27
C LYS A 711 -20.75 -14.64 15.93
N HIS A 712 -21.46 -14.90 14.83
CA HIS A 712 -20.87 -14.95 13.49
C HIS A 712 -21.36 -13.83 12.57
N GLY A 713 -22.37 -13.03 12.98
CA GLY A 713 -22.82 -11.84 12.24
C GLY A 713 -23.73 -12.09 11.04
N TYR A 714 -24.21 -13.34 10.84
CA TYR A 714 -25.19 -13.65 9.78
C TYR A 714 -26.55 -13.03 10.08
N SER A 715 -27.28 -12.60 9.04
CA SER A 715 -28.68 -12.23 9.21
C SER A 715 -29.55 -13.48 9.35
N LYS A 716 -30.72 -13.33 9.95
CA LYS A 716 -31.71 -14.43 10.07
C LYS A 716 -32.06 -15.08 8.72
N SER A 717 -32.34 -14.25 7.72
CA SER A 717 -32.68 -14.73 6.37
C SER A 717 -31.51 -15.40 5.67
N GLY A 718 -30.29 -14.81 5.76
CA GLY A 718 -29.06 -15.37 5.22
C GLY A 718 -28.73 -16.72 5.86
N ALA A 719 -28.78 -16.81 7.20
CA ALA A 719 -28.53 -18.07 7.91
C ALA A 719 -29.51 -19.20 7.49
N LEU A 720 -30.78 -18.90 7.36
CA LEU A 720 -31.79 -19.87 6.92
C LEU A 720 -31.52 -20.37 5.49
N GLU A 721 -31.19 -19.47 4.56
CA GLU A 721 -30.84 -19.85 3.18
C GLU A 721 -29.59 -20.73 3.15
N LEU A 722 -28.55 -20.35 3.89
CA LEU A 722 -27.30 -21.10 3.98
C LEU A 722 -27.47 -22.48 4.59
N ILE A 723 -28.28 -22.61 5.65
CA ILE A 723 -28.60 -23.93 6.29
C ILE A 723 -29.27 -24.83 5.28
N LYS A 724 -30.30 -24.34 4.56
CA LYS A 724 -30.99 -25.15 3.53
C LYS A 724 -30.02 -25.61 2.46
N TYR A 725 -29.15 -24.75 2.01
CA TYR A 725 -28.19 -25.09 1.00
C TYR A 725 -27.15 -26.11 1.49
N LEU A 726 -26.64 -25.94 2.71
CA LEU A 726 -25.73 -26.88 3.35
C LEU A 726 -26.35 -28.29 3.46
N ILE A 727 -27.64 -28.38 3.87
CA ILE A 727 -28.36 -29.64 3.95
C ILE A 727 -28.43 -30.30 2.59
N LYS A 728 -28.81 -29.55 1.56
CA LYS A 728 -28.96 -30.09 0.20
C LYS A 728 -27.67 -30.63 -0.37
N GLU A 729 -26.54 -30.00 -0.05
CA GLU A 729 -25.24 -30.32 -0.65
C GLU A 729 -24.46 -31.38 0.12
N ARG A 730 -24.63 -31.47 1.44
CA ARG A 730 -23.78 -32.31 2.31
C ARG A 730 -24.50 -33.32 3.17
N TYR A 731 -25.78 -33.10 3.46
CA TYR A 731 -26.60 -33.91 4.34
C TYR A 731 -27.80 -34.50 3.63
#